data_6032bf3ad8067a56220ca87aa0a87150
#
_entry.id   6032bf3ad8067a56220ca87aa0a87150
#
_cell.length_a   1.000
_cell.length_b   1.000
_cell.length_c   1.000
_cell.angle_alpha   90.00
_cell.angle_beta   90.00
_cell.angle_gamma   90.00
#
_symmetry.space_group_name_H-M   'P 1'
#
loop_
_entity.id
_entity.type
_entity.pdbx_description
1 polymer ?
#
loop_
_entity_poly.entity_id
_entity_poly.type
_entity_poly.pdbx_seq_one_letter_code
_entity_poly.pdbx_strand_id
1 'polypeptide(L)'
;MKRVIRFLSLVLVMTMVLGMAACGAQPQPTEIPTEAPTELAPTEYTEPIPAGHNQVTFYWTYDGSYEACDIWIWYGDAAGKGYRFHECAYGGKVIVNVPEDVERLGFIVRRDCLDPGGSDWGSATKDYDADRFVKIEGRETVVYLQSGDAALYKSKDGGKTLEQTRKVTMAGLADARKIEYRIAPKTTLTDVEQVKLYCGSKEIPVVSLSTLGTEAASGYLEVAEPLDLAGDYRIAIEGYGEKTVIPTGIFDSDYFAENFHYEGSDLGATVNGDSTTFKVWAPTASQVILNLFKTGDGGEAYKCVPMTKGEKGVWSSEEACGHGTYYTYTVTTAVGTQEAVDPYARSAGVNGDRGMVVDLSRTDPENWDADMPVQTLNSYSDAIIWEVHVRDFSNTIADSKYKGKYLAFTETGLVNEHGEAVGVDYLKDLGITHVHLLPVYDYATVDERDPNAPFNWGYDPKNYNVPEGSYSTDPYNGEVRIREYKQMVAALHEAGIGVIMDVVYNHTYDGNSAFNRIVPYYYYRYDSTGANTSASGCGNDTASERYMFGKFMTESTAYWVREYHLDGLRFDLMGLHDLATMQEVESAVHRVNPRAILYGEGWTMGATIDGSEQANQKNIGKITPTGNAIGAVAVFNDAIRDGLKGSVFEKTGKGYINGQAKANVRKVTFGIRGGAGIGQGWSVPDAMVVNYMSAHDNNTLWDKLLLSNPDATDDQRNRMNNLGAAIVLLSRGTPFWQAGEELLRTKGGDENSYKSSDAVNNIDWSVLKAGSREYETVQYYKGLIEMRKAFGIFTDGGTEVTAEETGSGILTVTFDDGKGGRVLALINPHNTGLPYTLEGQWNLVADAATAGAAVLAGESGSVTVDAIGVRVYLNDSALQR
;
A
#
# COMPACT_ATOMS: atom_id res chain seq x y z
N MET A 1 33.64 -4.33 -20.19
CA MET A 1 32.71 -5.40 -20.58
C MET A 1 31.43 -4.91 -21.28
N LYS A 2 31.05 -3.64 -21.20
CA LYS A 2 29.84 -3.05 -21.86
C LYS A 2 30.01 -2.61 -23.33
N ARG A 3 31.20 -2.75 -23.92
CA ARG A 3 31.50 -2.39 -25.33
C ARG A 3 31.60 -3.57 -26.28
N VAL A 4 31.64 -4.81 -25.80
CA VAL A 4 31.76 -6.02 -26.62
C VAL A 4 30.41 -6.62 -26.98
N ILE A 5 29.34 -6.31 -26.24
CA ILE A 5 27.98 -6.85 -26.48
C ILE A 5 27.24 -6.11 -27.59
N ARG A 6 27.63 -4.88 -27.92
CA ARG A 6 27.01 -4.11 -29.03
C ARG A 6 27.56 -4.44 -30.43
N PHE A 7 28.65 -5.20 -30.51
CA PHE A 7 29.25 -5.55 -31.80
C PHE A 7 28.80 -6.94 -32.31
N LEU A 8 28.29 -7.80 -31.44
CA LEU A 8 27.76 -9.12 -31.84
C LEU A 8 26.30 -9.08 -32.31
N SER A 9 25.54 -8.05 -31.95
CA SER A 9 24.14 -7.89 -32.40
C SER A 9 24.01 -7.33 -33.82
N LEU A 10 25.04 -6.71 -34.36
CA LEU A 10 25.02 -6.11 -35.70
C LEU A 10 25.51 -7.08 -36.79
N VAL A 11 26.15 -8.17 -36.41
CA VAL A 11 26.67 -9.17 -37.38
C VAL A 11 25.64 -10.28 -37.65
N LEU A 12 24.64 -10.47 -36.74
CA LEU A 12 23.63 -11.50 -36.93
C LEU A 12 22.45 -11.06 -37.81
N VAL A 13 22.25 -9.75 -38.03
CA VAL A 13 21.20 -9.21 -38.92
C VAL A 13 21.66 -9.09 -40.38
N MET A 14 22.97 -9.13 -40.64
CA MET A 14 23.52 -8.99 -41.98
C MET A 14 23.75 -10.32 -42.72
N THR A 15 23.53 -11.47 -42.07
CA THR A 15 23.72 -12.82 -42.68
C THR A 15 22.42 -13.52 -43.08
N MET A 16 21.24 -12.87 -42.89
CA MET A 16 19.94 -13.42 -43.30
C MET A 16 19.34 -12.80 -44.57
N VAL A 17 20.04 -11.89 -45.24
CA VAL A 17 19.54 -11.22 -46.48
C VAL A 17 20.24 -11.66 -47.77
N LEU A 18 21.15 -12.65 -47.71
CA LEU A 18 21.90 -13.11 -48.85
C LEU A 18 21.66 -14.60 -49.20
N GLY A 19 20.40 -14.94 -49.46
CA GLY A 19 20.07 -16.33 -49.81
C GLY A 19 18.78 -16.56 -50.53
N MET A 20 18.45 -15.74 -51.53
CA MET A 20 17.47 -16.10 -52.57
C MET A 20 17.59 -15.18 -53.80
N ALA A 21 18.51 -15.52 -54.68
CA ALA A 21 18.48 -15.03 -56.06
C ALA A 21 19.13 -16.05 -56.95
N ALA A 22 18.34 -16.85 -57.62
CA ALA A 22 18.68 -17.40 -58.92
C ALA A 22 17.48 -17.96 -59.66
N CYS A 23 17.30 -17.47 -60.89
CA CYS A 23 16.73 -18.01 -62.07
C CYS A 23 15.49 -17.35 -62.66
N GLY A 24 15.67 -16.75 -63.82
CA GLY A 24 14.64 -16.58 -64.86
C GLY A 24 14.73 -15.31 -65.69
N ALA A 25 15.17 -15.46 -66.95
CA ALA A 25 15.52 -14.50 -67.98
C ALA A 25 14.51 -13.42 -68.39
N GLN A 26 15.10 -12.31 -68.90
CA GLN A 26 14.52 -11.08 -69.50
C GLN A 26 13.61 -11.26 -70.69
N PRO A 27 12.89 -10.21 -71.14
CA PRO A 27 13.45 -9.20 -72.03
C PRO A 27 13.14 -7.72 -71.77
N GLN A 28 13.98 -6.87 -72.35
CA GLN A 28 14.12 -5.42 -72.16
C GLN A 28 13.07 -4.61 -73.01
N PRO A 29 13.09 -3.31 -72.86
CA PRO A 29 11.93 -2.43 -72.73
C PRO A 29 11.94 -1.23 -73.65
N THR A 30 10.85 -0.53 -73.69
CA THR A 30 10.67 0.79 -74.27
C THR A 30 10.50 1.87 -73.22
N GLU A 31 11.30 2.92 -73.38
CA GLU A 31 11.20 4.13 -72.52
C GLU A 31 9.90 4.87 -72.76
N ILE A 32 9.24 5.26 -71.66
CA ILE A 32 8.16 6.26 -71.64
C ILE A 32 8.55 7.32 -70.60
N PRO A 33 8.34 8.62 -70.84
CA PRO A 33 8.86 9.69 -70.00
C PRO A 33 8.17 9.72 -68.63
N THR A 34 8.99 9.84 -67.61
CA THR A 34 8.59 10.01 -66.19
C THR A 34 8.00 11.41 -65.95
N GLU A 35 6.68 11.50 -65.87
CA GLU A 35 6.06 12.55 -65.03
C GLU A 35 6.25 12.15 -63.55
N ALA A 36 6.74 13.08 -62.76
CA ALA A 36 6.85 12.93 -61.31
C ALA A 36 5.45 12.65 -60.70
N PRO A 37 5.31 11.72 -59.76
CA PRO A 37 4.04 11.51 -59.07
C PRO A 37 3.65 12.80 -58.37
N THR A 38 2.56 13.37 -58.73
CA THR A 38 1.84 14.38 -57.93
C THR A 38 1.41 13.66 -56.66
N GLU A 39 2.02 14.01 -55.56
CA GLU A 39 1.60 13.57 -54.23
C GLU A 39 0.13 14.00 -54.07
N LEU A 40 -0.79 13.03 -54.11
CA LEU A 40 -2.19 13.25 -53.80
C LEU A 40 -2.22 13.69 -52.35
N ALA A 41 -2.68 14.91 -52.12
CA ALA A 41 -2.97 15.38 -50.75
C ALA A 41 -3.78 14.31 -50.01
N PRO A 42 -3.41 13.92 -48.79
CA PRO A 42 -4.16 12.92 -48.06
C PRO A 42 -5.63 13.32 -47.97
N THR A 43 -6.50 12.40 -48.35
CA THR A 43 -7.95 12.59 -48.23
C THR A 43 -8.26 12.84 -46.77
N GLU A 44 -8.86 13.97 -46.48
CA GLU A 44 -9.15 14.38 -45.11
C GLU A 44 -10.08 13.35 -44.44
N TYR A 45 -9.63 12.75 -43.34
CA TYR A 45 -10.42 11.78 -42.57
C TYR A 45 -11.69 12.46 -42.05
N THR A 46 -12.86 11.94 -42.40
CA THR A 46 -14.17 12.42 -41.93
C THR A 46 -15.06 11.27 -41.53
N GLU A 47 -15.90 11.47 -40.55
CA GLU A 47 -16.96 10.53 -40.15
C GLU A 47 -18.32 11.25 -40.12
N PRO A 48 -19.42 10.60 -40.62
CA PRO A 48 -20.75 11.17 -40.51
C PRO A 48 -21.22 11.19 -39.04
N ILE A 49 -21.98 12.20 -38.68
CA ILE A 49 -22.60 12.30 -37.37
C ILE A 49 -23.88 11.46 -37.34
N PRO A 50 -23.95 10.36 -36.52
CA PRO A 50 -25.17 9.56 -36.42
C PRO A 50 -26.33 10.36 -35.84
N ALA A 51 -27.56 9.93 -36.13
CA ALA A 51 -28.75 10.54 -35.52
C ALA A 51 -28.70 10.32 -33.99
N GLY A 52 -29.04 11.36 -33.21
CA GLY A 52 -28.99 11.32 -31.76
C GLY A 52 -27.58 11.41 -31.18
N HIS A 53 -26.60 11.88 -31.95
CA HIS A 53 -25.22 12.06 -31.50
C HIS A 53 -24.69 13.45 -31.81
N ASN A 54 -23.81 13.92 -30.95
CA ASN A 54 -22.89 15.03 -31.18
C ASN A 54 -21.53 14.51 -31.62
N GLN A 55 -20.73 15.31 -32.31
CA GLN A 55 -19.39 14.94 -32.76
C GLN A 55 -18.34 15.84 -32.11
N VAL A 56 -17.30 15.25 -31.58
CA VAL A 56 -16.11 15.95 -31.07
C VAL A 56 -14.90 15.56 -31.93
N THR A 57 -14.28 16.56 -32.54
CA THR A 57 -13.08 16.38 -33.36
C THR A 57 -11.88 16.93 -32.61
N PHE A 58 -10.90 16.08 -32.37
CA PHE A 58 -9.61 16.46 -31.80
C PHE A 58 -8.56 16.55 -32.89
N TYR A 59 -7.80 17.62 -32.85
CA TYR A 59 -6.56 17.79 -33.60
C TYR A 59 -5.41 17.89 -32.60
N TRP A 60 -4.32 17.19 -32.85
CA TRP A 60 -3.17 17.16 -31.93
C TRP A 60 -1.85 17.30 -32.69
N THR A 61 -0.98 18.22 -32.29
CA THR A 61 0.36 18.40 -32.82
C THR A 61 1.42 17.79 -31.92
N TYR A 62 2.28 16.97 -32.50
CA TYR A 62 3.35 16.25 -31.86
C TYR A 62 4.54 16.09 -32.83
N ASP A 63 5.76 16.26 -32.34
CA ASP A 63 6.98 16.21 -33.18
C ASP A 63 7.46 14.77 -33.48
N GLY A 64 6.76 13.73 -32.98
CA GLY A 64 7.07 12.32 -33.19
C GLY A 64 6.08 11.62 -34.11
N SER A 65 6.21 10.29 -34.23
CA SER A 65 5.28 9.46 -35.01
C SER A 65 3.94 9.26 -34.29
N TYR A 66 2.85 9.34 -35.01
CA TYR A 66 1.49 9.08 -34.52
C TYR A 66 1.15 7.57 -34.49
N GLU A 67 1.98 6.69 -35.03
CA GLU A 67 1.70 5.25 -35.12
C GLU A 67 1.52 4.57 -33.77
N ALA A 68 2.27 5.00 -32.76
CA ALA A 68 2.19 4.51 -31.38
C ALA A 68 1.39 5.43 -30.44
N CYS A 69 0.50 6.28 -31.01
CA CYS A 69 -0.25 7.26 -30.24
C CYS A 69 -1.76 7.07 -30.42
N ASP A 70 -2.50 7.38 -29.36
CA ASP A 70 -3.95 7.45 -29.39
C ASP A 70 -4.49 8.50 -28.41
N ILE A 71 -5.80 8.68 -28.40
CA ILE A 71 -6.50 9.45 -27.37
C ILE A 71 -7.49 8.54 -26.66
N TRP A 72 -7.35 8.44 -25.34
CA TRP A 72 -8.27 7.72 -24.47
C TRP A 72 -9.41 8.62 -24.06
N ILE A 73 -10.65 8.21 -24.28
CA ILE A 73 -11.84 9.04 -24.07
C ILE A 73 -12.86 8.31 -23.22
N TRP A 74 -13.47 9.03 -22.26
CA TRP A 74 -14.59 8.54 -21.44
C TRP A 74 -15.65 9.63 -21.23
N TYR A 75 -16.89 9.23 -20.97
CA TYR A 75 -18.01 10.09 -20.64
C TYR A 75 -19.09 9.30 -19.88
N GLY A 76 -19.81 9.99 -18.96
CA GLY A 76 -20.80 9.35 -18.08
C GLY A 76 -20.17 8.17 -17.31
N ASP A 77 -20.94 7.08 -17.15
CA ASP A 77 -20.50 5.83 -16.53
C ASP A 77 -19.89 4.83 -17.54
N ALA A 78 -19.65 5.26 -18.78
CA ALA A 78 -19.10 4.39 -19.80
C ALA A 78 -17.59 4.17 -19.58
N ALA A 79 -17.15 2.91 -19.72
CA ALA A 79 -15.73 2.59 -19.74
C ALA A 79 -14.99 3.39 -20.81
N GLY A 80 -13.83 3.90 -20.49
CA GLY A 80 -12.99 4.62 -21.44
C GLY A 80 -12.59 3.75 -22.62
N LYS A 81 -12.32 4.39 -23.77
CA LYS A 81 -11.91 3.74 -25.01
C LYS A 81 -10.81 4.52 -25.70
N GLY A 82 -9.81 3.84 -26.28
CA GLY A 82 -8.78 4.42 -27.12
C GLY A 82 -9.28 4.67 -28.55
N TYR A 83 -8.81 5.76 -29.16
CA TYR A 83 -9.06 6.14 -30.55
C TYR A 83 -7.73 6.52 -31.20
N ARG A 84 -7.38 5.87 -32.31
CA ARG A 84 -6.12 6.14 -33.04
C ARG A 84 -6.17 7.50 -33.74
N PHE A 85 -5.03 8.16 -33.81
CA PHE A 85 -4.86 9.36 -34.60
C PHE A 85 -4.71 9.01 -36.10
N HIS A 86 -5.41 9.76 -36.93
CA HIS A 86 -5.21 9.78 -38.36
C HIS A 86 -4.39 11.02 -38.72
N GLU A 87 -3.31 10.86 -39.47
CA GLU A 87 -2.51 12.00 -39.90
C GLU A 87 -3.28 12.97 -40.78
N CYS A 88 -3.11 14.25 -40.57
CA CYS A 88 -3.73 15.34 -41.35
C CYS A 88 -2.77 16.54 -41.43
N ALA A 89 -3.15 17.58 -42.15
CA ALA A 89 -2.33 18.78 -42.35
C ALA A 89 -2.00 19.56 -41.07
N TYR A 90 -2.70 19.28 -39.96
CA TYR A 90 -2.42 19.87 -38.65
C TYR A 90 -1.52 18.97 -37.76
N GLY A 91 -1.49 17.68 -38.05
CA GLY A 91 -0.84 16.65 -37.23
C GLY A 91 -1.71 15.41 -37.17
N GLY A 92 -2.12 15.00 -35.95
CA GLY A 92 -3.06 13.91 -35.74
C GLY A 92 -4.49 14.39 -35.60
N LYS A 93 -5.48 13.67 -36.18
CA LYS A 93 -6.91 13.93 -36.09
C LYS A 93 -7.65 12.72 -35.54
N VAL A 94 -8.56 12.93 -34.60
CA VAL A 94 -9.51 11.92 -34.09
C VAL A 94 -10.91 12.49 -34.12
N ILE A 95 -11.90 11.69 -34.55
CA ILE A 95 -13.30 12.03 -34.51
C ILE A 95 -14.03 11.06 -33.59
N VAL A 96 -14.85 11.59 -32.69
CA VAL A 96 -15.64 10.79 -31.75
C VAL A 96 -17.09 11.23 -31.77
N ASN A 97 -17.97 10.27 -32.01
CA ASN A 97 -19.39 10.50 -31.89
C ASN A 97 -19.88 10.10 -30.50
N VAL A 98 -20.56 10.99 -29.79
CA VAL A 98 -21.09 10.79 -28.44
C VAL A 98 -22.60 11.03 -28.42
N PRO A 99 -23.38 10.37 -27.56
CA PRO A 99 -24.82 10.63 -27.42
C PRO A 99 -25.12 12.11 -27.17
N GLU A 100 -26.28 12.62 -27.67
CA GLU A 100 -26.65 14.04 -27.54
C GLU A 100 -26.83 14.54 -26.12
N ASP A 101 -27.09 13.63 -25.14
CA ASP A 101 -27.24 13.92 -23.74
C ASP A 101 -25.89 14.05 -22.99
N VAL A 102 -24.77 13.78 -23.66
CA VAL A 102 -23.43 13.94 -23.08
C VAL A 102 -23.00 15.40 -23.18
N GLU A 103 -22.94 16.10 -22.06
CA GLU A 103 -22.53 17.52 -22.01
C GLU A 103 -21.01 17.70 -21.92
N ARG A 104 -20.28 16.68 -21.50
CA ARG A 104 -18.84 16.74 -21.25
C ARG A 104 -18.20 15.37 -21.45
N LEU A 105 -17.00 15.33 -22.02
CA LEU A 105 -16.17 14.13 -22.06
C LEU A 105 -14.80 14.39 -21.45
N GLY A 106 -14.20 13.37 -20.85
CA GLY A 106 -12.83 13.36 -20.39
C GLY A 106 -11.93 12.69 -21.43
N PHE A 107 -10.65 13.11 -21.48
CA PHE A 107 -9.69 12.50 -22.37
C PHE A 107 -8.25 12.59 -21.88
N ILE A 108 -7.43 11.63 -22.35
CA ILE A 108 -5.98 11.58 -22.19
C ILE A 108 -5.37 11.25 -23.54
N VAL A 109 -4.41 12.05 -24.02
CA VAL A 109 -3.58 11.65 -25.14
C VAL A 109 -2.47 10.73 -24.64
N ARG A 110 -2.32 9.56 -25.28
CA ARG A 110 -1.35 8.55 -24.90
C ARG A 110 -0.30 8.38 -26.00
N ARG A 111 0.95 8.18 -25.59
CA ARG A 111 2.10 7.88 -26.43
C ARG A 111 2.69 6.53 -26.05
N ASP A 112 3.53 5.98 -26.88
CA ASP A 112 4.22 4.70 -26.66
C ASP A 112 3.28 3.51 -26.44
N CYS A 113 2.08 3.58 -27.02
CA CYS A 113 1.10 2.51 -26.93
C CYS A 113 1.54 1.31 -27.77
N LEU A 114 1.55 0.11 -27.17
CA LEU A 114 1.77 -1.15 -27.92
C LEU A 114 0.56 -1.49 -28.81
N ASP A 115 -0.63 -1.16 -28.37
CA ASP A 115 -1.88 -1.32 -29.13
C ASP A 115 -2.69 -0.01 -29.12
N PRO A 116 -2.34 0.98 -29.98
CA PRO A 116 -3.08 2.25 -30.07
C PRO A 116 -4.54 2.01 -30.46
N GLY A 117 -5.46 2.65 -29.73
CA GLY A 117 -6.90 2.43 -29.89
C GLY A 117 -7.44 1.24 -29.07
N GLY A 118 -6.58 0.48 -28.44
CA GLY A 118 -6.94 -0.59 -27.50
C GLY A 118 -7.07 -0.12 -26.05
N SER A 119 -7.31 -1.08 -25.14
CA SER A 119 -7.51 -0.80 -23.72
C SER A 119 -6.24 -0.95 -22.86
N ASP A 120 -5.12 -1.38 -23.45
CA ASP A 120 -3.88 -1.61 -22.71
C ASP A 120 -3.19 -0.28 -22.34
N TRP A 121 -2.80 -0.16 -21.07
CA TRP A 121 -2.05 0.94 -20.50
C TRP A 121 -0.61 0.57 -20.16
N GLY A 122 -0.23 -0.69 -20.31
CA GLY A 122 1.03 -1.22 -19.77
C GLY A 122 2.33 -0.58 -20.29
N SER A 123 2.30 0.02 -21.49
CA SER A 123 3.44 0.73 -22.08
C SER A 123 3.15 2.19 -22.36
N ALA A 124 1.88 2.60 -22.29
CA ALA A 124 1.45 3.93 -22.66
C ALA A 124 1.91 5.00 -21.68
N THR A 125 2.45 6.10 -22.21
CA THR A 125 2.77 7.31 -21.45
C THR A 125 1.75 8.39 -21.75
N LYS A 126 1.34 9.15 -20.70
CA LYS A 126 0.47 10.31 -20.89
C LYS A 126 1.25 11.42 -21.57
N ASP A 127 0.67 12.03 -22.58
CA ASP A 127 1.23 13.24 -23.21
C ASP A 127 1.19 14.46 -22.28
N TYR A 128 0.21 14.47 -21.38
CA TYR A 128 0.05 15.43 -20.30
C TYR A 128 -0.47 14.72 -19.05
N ASP A 129 0.12 14.99 -17.89
CA ASP A 129 -0.08 14.20 -16.68
C ASP A 129 -1.46 14.28 -16.03
N ALA A 130 -2.26 15.29 -16.38
CA ALA A 130 -3.61 15.45 -15.84
C ALA A 130 -4.69 15.07 -16.85
N ASP A 131 -5.81 14.59 -16.36
CA ASP A 131 -7.02 14.37 -17.13
C ASP A 131 -7.54 15.71 -17.64
N ARG A 132 -7.89 15.75 -18.94
CA ARG A 132 -8.45 16.94 -19.58
C ARG A 132 -9.91 16.69 -19.93
N PHE A 133 -10.70 17.75 -19.89
CA PHE A 133 -12.13 17.66 -20.14
C PHE A 133 -12.56 18.70 -21.17
N VAL A 134 -13.41 18.30 -22.09
CA VAL A 134 -14.01 19.18 -23.08
C VAL A 134 -15.52 19.26 -22.86
N LYS A 135 -16.06 20.46 -22.80
CA LYS A 135 -17.51 20.69 -22.84
C LYS A 135 -17.97 20.60 -24.29
N ILE A 136 -19.03 19.84 -24.53
CA ILE A 136 -19.62 19.69 -25.86
C ILE A 136 -20.49 20.90 -26.14
N GLU A 137 -20.13 21.66 -27.21
CA GLU A 137 -20.80 22.89 -27.59
C GLU A 137 -21.59 22.69 -28.91
N GLY A 138 -22.80 22.14 -28.77
CA GLY A 138 -23.67 21.88 -29.93
C GLY A 138 -23.31 20.59 -30.67
N ARG A 139 -23.78 20.48 -31.94
CA ARG A 139 -23.68 19.24 -32.71
C ARG A 139 -22.26 18.88 -33.13
N GLU A 140 -21.39 19.87 -33.27
CA GLU A 140 -19.98 19.70 -33.60
C GLU A 140 -19.12 20.54 -32.68
N THR A 141 -18.16 19.88 -32.02
CA THR A 141 -17.16 20.52 -31.14
C THR A 141 -15.78 20.21 -31.71
N VAL A 142 -14.97 21.23 -31.99
CA VAL A 142 -13.60 21.06 -32.49
C VAL A 142 -12.62 21.53 -31.45
N VAL A 143 -11.62 20.69 -31.14
CA VAL A 143 -10.60 20.95 -30.15
C VAL A 143 -9.22 20.75 -30.75
N TYR A 144 -8.36 21.74 -30.63
CA TYR A 144 -6.96 21.65 -31.01
C TYR A 144 -6.08 21.50 -29.77
N LEU A 145 -5.16 20.53 -29.83
CA LEU A 145 -4.26 20.16 -28.76
C LEU A 145 -2.80 20.30 -29.20
N GLN A 146 -1.94 20.58 -28.25
CA GLN A 146 -0.49 20.57 -28.47
C GLN A 146 0.12 19.58 -27.47
N SER A 147 1.15 18.85 -27.91
CA SER A 147 1.86 17.89 -27.05
C SER A 147 2.47 18.60 -25.83
N GLY A 148 2.23 18.02 -24.64
CA GLY A 148 2.70 18.56 -23.38
C GLY A 148 1.96 19.82 -22.87
N ASP A 149 0.88 20.27 -23.53
CA ASP A 149 0.10 21.46 -23.12
C ASP A 149 -1.26 21.09 -22.53
N ALA A 150 -1.57 21.68 -21.37
CA ALA A 150 -2.89 21.54 -20.74
C ALA A 150 -4.03 22.20 -21.50
N ALA A 151 -3.74 23.22 -22.28
CA ALA A 151 -4.75 24.08 -22.90
C ALA A 151 -5.53 23.38 -24.01
N LEU A 152 -6.82 23.72 -24.10
CA LEU A 152 -7.72 23.34 -25.19
C LEU A 152 -7.94 24.55 -26.07
N TYR A 153 -7.60 24.44 -27.36
CA TYR A 153 -7.72 25.54 -28.31
C TYR A 153 -8.94 25.36 -29.20
N LYS A 154 -9.63 26.44 -29.50
CA LYS A 154 -10.84 26.44 -30.38
C LYS A 154 -10.54 26.65 -31.86
N SER A 155 -9.30 26.98 -32.21
CA SER A 155 -8.90 27.22 -33.62
C SER A 155 -7.50 26.69 -33.89
N LYS A 156 -7.22 26.39 -35.16
CA LYS A 156 -5.94 25.89 -35.66
C LYS A 156 -4.76 26.75 -35.26
N ASP A 157 -4.97 28.05 -35.19
CA ASP A 157 -3.93 29.03 -34.91
C ASP A 157 -3.99 29.53 -33.43
N GLY A 158 -4.66 28.82 -32.55
CA GLY A 158 -4.83 29.17 -31.12
C GLY A 158 -5.55 30.52 -30.91
N GLY A 159 -6.25 31.03 -31.94
CA GLY A 159 -6.88 32.34 -31.90
C GLY A 159 -5.91 33.51 -31.98
N LYS A 160 -4.85 33.41 -32.64
CA LYS A 160 -3.66 34.16 -33.06
C LYS A 160 -2.45 33.30 -32.89
N THR A 161 -1.46 33.42 -33.83
CA THR A 161 -0.08 32.99 -33.59
C THR A 161 0.14 32.74 -32.12
N LEU A 162 0.41 31.52 -31.72
CA LEU A 162 0.70 31.16 -30.36
C LEU A 162 1.76 32.09 -29.81
N GLU A 163 1.36 33.28 -29.35
CA GLU A 163 2.00 33.87 -28.21
C GLU A 163 1.65 32.91 -27.08
N GLN A 164 2.55 31.93 -26.87
CA GLN A 164 2.49 31.04 -25.71
C GLN A 164 2.19 31.96 -24.56
N THR A 165 1.04 31.77 -23.91
CA THR A 165 0.65 32.63 -22.80
C THR A 165 1.79 32.59 -21.82
N ARG A 166 2.62 33.65 -21.82
CA ARG A 166 3.78 33.69 -20.94
C ARG A 166 3.31 33.60 -19.52
N LYS A 167 3.77 32.60 -18.79
CA LYS A 167 3.37 32.41 -17.38
C LYS A 167 4.53 31.89 -16.54
N VAL A 168 4.55 32.27 -15.29
CA VAL A 168 5.32 31.58 -14.27
C VAL A 168 4.56 30.30 -13.94
N THR A 169 5.13 29.14 -14.26
CA THR A 169 4.47 27.85 -14.04
C THR A 169 4.66 27.34 -12.62
N MET A 170 5.83 27.63 -12.00
CA MET A 170 6.17 27.25 -10.63
C MET A 170 7.03 28.33 -9.99
N ALA A 171 6.86 28.53 -8.68
CA ALA A 171 7.78 29.24 -7.81
C ALA A 171 7.86 28.51 -6.48
N GLY A 172 9.06 28.07 -6.09
CA GLY A 172 9.28 27.28 -4.90
C GLY A 172 10.42 27.86 -4.05
N LEU A 173 10.22 28.00 -2.74
CA LEU A 173 11.29 28.34 -1.82
C LEU A 173 12.23 27.12 -1.74
N ALA A 174 13.41 27.23 -2.36
CA ALA A 174 14.38 26.15 -2.48
C ALA A 174 15.38 26.10 -1.32
N ASP A 175 15.67 27.26 -0.73
CA ASP A 175 16.55 27.43 0.44
C ASP A 175 16.21 28.72 1.13
N ALA A 176 16.78 29.01 2.30
CA ALA A 176 16.50 30.20 3.11
C ALA A 176 16.56 31.53 2.33
N ARG A 177 17.40 31.62 1.31
CA ARG A 177 17.63 32.81 0.50
C ARG A 177 17.38 32.60 -0.98
N LYS A 178 16.81 31.42 -1.37
CA LYS A 178 16.77 31.02 -2.76
C LYS A 178 15.36 30.55 -3.14
N ILE A 179 14.82 31.12 -4.23
CA ILE A 179 13.54 30.68 -4.82
C ILE A 179 13.84 30.14 -6.21
N GLU A 180 13.40 28.90 -6.47
CA GLU A 180 13.33 28.32 -7.80
C GLU A 180 12.11 28.88 -8.52
N TYR A 181 12.27 29.24 -9.79
CA TYR A 181 11.16 29.57 -10.65
C TYR A 181 11.18 28.74 -11.95
N ARG A 182 10.01 28.50 -12.51
CA ARG A 182 9.85 27.92 -13.84
C ARG A 182 8.90 28.77 -14.67
N ILE A 183 9.22 28.95 -15.94
CA ILE A 183 8.49 29.79 -16.88
C ILE A 183 8.18 29.03 -18.17
N ALA A 184 7.08 29.39 -18.81
CA ALA A 184 6.71 28.95 -20.16
C ALA A 184 6.20 30.15 -20.96
N PRO A 185 6.64 30.32 -22.20
CA PRO A 185 7.72 29.62 -22.90
C PRO A 185 9.11 29.88 -22.28
N LYS A 186 10.06 29.01 -22.63
CA LYS A 186 11.43 29.07 -22.18
C LYS A 186 12.08 30.39 -22.61
N THR A 187 12.74 31.09 -21.70
CA THR A 187 13.65 32.22 -21.98
C THR A 187 14.68 32.33 -20.87
N THR A 188 15.81 32.95 -21.17
CA THR A 188 16.82 33.23 -20.16
C THR A 188 16.58 34.62 -19.57
N LEU A 189 16.30 34.68 -18.28
CA LEU A 189 16.29 35.94 -17.52
C LEU A 189 17.74 36.27 -17.13
N THR A 190 18.22 37.43 -17.54
CA THR A 190 19.61 37.85 -17.34
C THR A 190 19.73 39.09 -16.48
N ASP A 191 18.64 39.82 -16.26
CA ASP A 191 18.59 41.05 -15.48
C ASP A 191 17.69 40.84 -14.26
N VAL A 192 18.21 41.15 -13.08
CA VAL A 192 17.47 41.10 -11.82
C VAL A 192 16.24 42.00 -11.82
N GLU A 193 16.27 43.09 -12.58
CA GLU A 193 15.10 43.98 -12.72
C GLU A 193 13.90 43.37 -13.39
N GLN A 194 14.10 42.26 -14.13
CA GLN A 194 13.01 41.49 -14.77
C GLN A 194 12.19 40.66 -13.77
N VAL A 195 12.71 40.49 -12.55
CA VAL A 195 12.11 39.63 -11.53
C VAL A 195 11.95 40.43 -10.24
N LYS A 196 10.75 40.41 -9.73
CA LYS A 196 10.40 41.06 -8.46
C LYS A 196 9.89 40.00 -7.48
N LEU A 197 10.30 40.11 -6.23
CA LEU A 197 9.81 39.33 -5.13
C LEU A 197 9.03 40.24 -4.16
N TYR A 198 7.86 39.79 -3.76
CA TYR A 198 7.01 40.48 -2.80
C TYR A 198 6.72 39.59 -1.60
N CYS A 199 6.63 40.17 -0.40
CA CYS A 199 6.02 39.60 0.78
C CYS A 199 4.81 40.47 1.16
N GLY A 200 3.60 39.97 0.92
CA GLY A 200 2.39 40.83 0.92
C GLY A 200 2.55 42.00 -0.09
N SER A 201 2.52 43.23 0.41
CA SER A 201 2.72 44.43 -0.40
C SER A 201 4.18 44.94 -0.44
N LYS A 202 5.08 44.34 0.35
CA LYS A 202 6.48 44.80 0.45
C LYS A 202 7.35 44.11 -0.59
N GLU A 203 8.06 44.90 -1.42
CA GLU A 203 9.07 44.40 -2.34
C GLU A 203 10.33 43.99 -1.59
N ILE A 204 10.88 42.83 -1.91
CA ILE A 204 12.14 42.29 -1.37
C ILE A 204 13.17 42.34 -2.50
N PRO A 205 14.31 43.03 -2.31
CA PRO A 205 15.34 43.15 -3.35
C PRO A 205 15.90 41.76 -3.77
N VAL A 206 15.87 41.49 -5.07
CA VAL A 206 16.56 40.36 -5.67
C VAL A 206 18.01 40.74 -5.91
N VAL A 207 18.96 39.94 -5.46
CA VAL A 207 20.41 40.24 -5.56
C VAL A 207 21.07 39.50 -6.72
N SER A 208 20.58 38.32 -7.09
CA SER A 208 21.11 37.57 -8.24
C SER A 208 20.06 36.68 -8.89
N LEU A 209 20.29 36.35 -10.15
CA LEU A 209 19.57 35.36 -10.92
C LEU A 209 20.55 34.31 -11.46
N SER A 210 20.16 33.05 -11.43
CA SER A 210 20.88 31.95 -12.08
C SER A 210 19.92 31.06 -12.84
N THR A 211 20.39 30.48 -13.94
CA THR A 211 19.59 29.54 -14.76
C THR A 211 19.94 28.10 -14.47
N LEU A 212 18.94 27.21 -14.51
CA LEU A 212 19.13 25.77 -14.40
C LEU A 212 19.26 25.17 -15.80
N GLY A 213 20.46 24.67 -16.12
CA GLY A 213 20.75 23.98 -17.37
C GLY A 213 20.87 24.86 -18.60
N THR A 214 21.03 24.24 -19.78
CA THR A 214 21.28 24.91 -21.06
C THR A 214 20.00 25.39 -21.76
N GLU A 215 18.82 24.93 -21.32
CA GLU A 215 17.53 25.36 -21.84
C GLU A 215 16.73 26.04 -20.73
N ALA A 216 16.76 27.35 -20.71
CA ALA A 216 16.30 28.16 -19.59
C ALA A 216 14.77 28.24 -19.45
N ALA A 217 14.12 27.13 -19.10
CA ALA A 217 12.76 27.15 -18.60
C ALA A 217 12.69 27.40 -17.09
N SER A 218 13.82 27.33 -16.37
CA SER A 218 13.90 27.45 -14.93
C SER A 218 15.18 28.14 -14.47
N GLY A 219 15.15 28.69 -13.29
CA GLY A 219 16.27 29.33 -12.65
C GLY A 219 16.02 29.56 -11.17
N TYR A 220 17.01 30.16 -10.52
CA TYR A 220 16.90 30.62 -9.14
C TYR A 220 17.00 32.15 -9.08
N LEU A 221 16.23 32.74 -8.18
CA LEU A 221 16.54 34.07 -7.67
C LEU A 221 17.11 33.94 -6.25
N GLU A 222 17.98 34.89 -5.89
CA GLU A 222 18.53 34.95 -4.55
C GLU A 222 18.28 36.33 -3.91
N VAL A 223 18.13 36.34 -2.59
CA VAL A 223 17.93 37.51 -1.75
C VAL A 223 19.03 37.62 -0.69
N ALA A 224 19.24 38.82 -0.15
CA ALA A 224 20.34 39.09 0.78
C ALA A 224 20.13 38.41 2.15
N GLU A 225 18.90 38.40 2.66
CA GLU A 225 18.57 37.91 3.98
C GLU A 225 17.69 36.65 3.90
N PRO A 226 17.73 35.73 4.88
CA PRO A 226 16.84 34.58 4.96
C PRO A 226 15.37 35.01 4.94
N LEU A 227 14.57 34.34 4.16
CA LEU A 227 13.13 34.52 4.08
C LEU A 227 12.44 33.85 5.26
N ASP A 228 11.46 34.53 5.86
CA ASP A 228 10.62 33.92 6.91
C ASP A 228 9.71 32.86 6.29
N LEU A 229 9.72 31.63 6.83
CA LEU A 229 8.88 30.54 6.34
C LEU A 229 7.37 30.83 6.46
N ALA A 230 6.98 31.73 7.35
CA ALA A 230 5.61 32.17 7.52
C ALA A 230 5.18 33.27 6.53
N GLY A 231 6.10 33.76 5.70
CA GLY A 231 5.86 34.86 4.76
C GLY A 231 5.03 34.44 3.56
N ASP A 232 4.07 35.29 3.18
CA ASP A 232 3.31 35.14 1.94
C ASP A 232 4.11 35.78 0.78
N TYR A 233 4.90 34.95 0.11
CA TYR A 233 5.78 35.41 -0.98
C TYR A 233 5.13 35.20 -2.33
N ARG A 234 5.36 36.19 -3.22
CA ARG A 234 4.91 36.17 -4.61
C ARG A 234 6.05 36.67 -5.51
N ILE A 235 6.38 35.86 -6.51
CA ILE A 235 7.29 36.28 -7.58
C ILE A 235 6.49 36.90 -8.72
N ALA A 236 6.98 37.99 -9.28
CA ALA A 236 6.48 38.62 -10.50
C ALA A 236 7.61 38.68 -11.53
N ILE A 237 7.39 38.14 -12.72
CA ILE A 237 8.39 38.10 -13.80
C ILE A 237 7.85 38.91 -14.98
N GLU A 238 8.64 39.87 -15.47
CA GLU A 238 8.25 40.76 -16.56
C GLU A 238 7.79 39.98 -17.80
N GLY A 239 6.55 40.25 -18.24
CA GLY A 239 5.94 39.58 -19.35
C GLY A 239 5.43 38.15 -19.08
N TYR A 240 5.64 37.56 -17.88
CA TYR A 240 5.19 36.19 -17.49
C TYR A 240 4.14 36.21 -16.38
N GLY A 241 3.86 37.40 -15.78
CA GLY A 241 2.89 37.53 -14.69
C GLY A 241 3.44 37.12 -13.34
N GLU A 242 2.58 36.72 -12.45
CA GLU A 242 2.87 36.47 -11.03
C GLU A 242 2.55 35.04 -10.62
N LYS A 243 3.28 34.53 -9.58
CA LYS A 243 3.05 33.22 -8.99
C LYS A 243 3.37 33.27 -7.50
N THR A 244 2.50 32.68 -6.68
CA THR A 244 2.75 32.45 -5.25
C THR A 244 3.92 31.47 -5.10
N VAL A 245 4.81 31.77 -4.16
CA VAL A 245 5.95 30.90 -3.82
C VAL A 245 5.48 29.89 -2.79
N ILE A 246 5.66 28.62 -3.09
CA ILE A 246 5.32 27.51 -2.18
C ILE A 246 6.60 26.97 -1.52
N PRO A 247 6.57 26.57 -0.23
CA PRO A 247 7.77 26.15 0.50
C PRO A 247 8.09 24.67 0.23
N THR A 248 8.54 24.29 -0.96
CA THR A 248 8.80 22.91 -1.33
C THR A 248 10.26 22.50 -1.09
N GLY A 249 11.20 23.08 -1.81
CA GLY A 249 12.62 22.66 -1.74
C GLY A 249 13.30 23.02 -0.42
N ILE A 250 12.85 24.07 0.27
CA ILE A 250 13.40 24.50 1.56
C ILE A 250 13.41 23.37 2.61
N PHE A 251 12.41 22.48 2.57
CA PHE A 251 12.25 21.41 3.54
C PHE A 251 13.37 20.36 3.51
N ASP A 252 14.09 20.29 2.39
CA ASP A 252 15.19 19.36 2.17
C ASP A 252 16.58 20.04 2.33
N SER A 253 16.59 21.32 2.79
CA SER A 253 17.81 22.10 2.98
C SER A 253 18.43 21.90 4.37
N ASP A 254 19.77 22.06 4.44
CA ASP A 254 20.50 22.06 5.73
C ASP A 254 19.98 23.18 6.65
N TYR A 255 19.64 24.35 6.08
CA TYR A 255 19.07 25.45 6.85
C TYR A 255 17.79 25.04 7.56
N PHE A 256 16.89 24.30 6.89
CA PHE A 256 15.65 23.86 7.50
C PHE A 256 15.93 22.83 8.60
N ALA A 257 16.80 21.88 8.34
CA ALA A 257 17.21 20.88 9.32
C ALA A 257 17.79 21.52 10.59
N GLU A 258 18.72 22.46 10.44
CA GLU A 258 19.38 23.14 11.57
C GLU A 258 18.41 24.01 12.38
N ASN A 259 17.40 24.60 11.76
CA ASN A 259 16.55 25.59 12.41
C ASN A 259 15.18 25.06 12.84
N PHE A 260 14.66 23.97 12.22
CA PHE A 260 13.27 23.54 12.40
C PHE A 260 13.08 22.08 12.76
N HIS A 261 14.10 21.19 12.66
CA HIS A 261 13.97 19.84 13.20
C HIS A 261 13.83 19.90 14.72
N TYR A 262 12.73 19.38 15.22
CA TYR A 262 12.41 19.34 16.65
C TYR A 262 12.64 17.95 17.23
N GLU A 263 13.55 17.84 18.19
CA GLU A 263 13.94 16.56 18.80
C GLU A 263 13.12 16.20 20.05
N GLY A 264 12.35 17.15 20.61
CA GLY A 264 11.52 16.91 21.80
C GLY A 264 10.41 15.89 21.54
N SER A 265 10.06 15.09 22.54
CA SER A 265 9.01 14.06 22.50
C SER A 265 7.72 14.48 23.20
N ASP A 266 7.43 15.79 23.21
CA ASP A 266 6.35 16.41 23.97
C ASP A 266 5.37 17.21 23.08
N LEU A 267 5.31 16.90 21.77
CA LEU A 267 4.25 17.37 20.89
C LEU A 267 2.91 16.74 21.26
N GLY A 268 1.83 17.51 21.06
CA GLY A 268 0.49 17.12 21.46
C GLY A 268 0.03 17.78 22.76
N ALA A 269 -0.95 17.20 23.41
CA ALA A 269 -1.50 17.65 24.69
C ALA A 269 -0.96 16.82 25.84
N THR A 270 -0.26 17.45 26.78
CA THR A 270 0.30 16.81 27.98
C THR A 270 -0.44 17.30 29.21
N VAL A 271 -1.08 16.38 29.96
CA VAL A 271 -1.80 16.70 31.20
C VAL A 271 -0.81 16.87 32.36
N ASN A 272 -0.92 17.99 33.07
CA ASN A 272 -0.08 18.34 34.22
C ASN A 272 -0.97 18.67 35.42
N GLY A 273 -1.59 17.65 36.02
CA GLY A 273 -2.59 17.86 37.09
C GLY A 273 -3.83 18.59 36.58
N ASP A 274 -4.06 19.83 37.06
CA ASP A 274 -5.23 20.66 36.66
C ASP A 274 -5.00 21.50 35.41
N SER A 275 -3.80 21.44 34.81
CA SER A 275 -3.46 22.13 33.55
C SER A 275 -3.04 21.17 32.45
N THR A 276 -3.10 21.63 31.22
CA THR A 276 -2.63 20.92 30.04
C THR A 276 -1.70 21.83 29.23
N THR A 277 -0.54 21.31 28.90
CA THR A 277 0.38 21.93 27.93
C THR A 277 0.09 21.40 26.54
N PHE A 278 -0.18 22.31 25.60
CA PHE A 278 -0.38 22.01 24.18
C PHE A 278 0.84 22.45 23.39
N LYS A 279 1.35 21.57 22.55
CA LYS A 279 2.47 21.85 21.64
C LYS A 279 2.17 21.34 20.24
N VAL A 280 2.37 22.20 19.23
CA VAL A 280 2.23 21.82 17.82
C VAL A 280 3.42 22.37 17.03
N TRP A 281 3.96 21.53 16.16
CA TRP A 281 5.03 21.94 15.26
C TRP A 281 4.43 22.53 13.98
N ALA A 282 4.61 23.84 13.78
CA ALA A 282 4.08 24.57 12.65
C ALA A 282 5.07 25.70 12.22
N PRO A 283 6.24 25.36 11.64
CA PRO A 283 7.29 26.35 11.33
C PRO A 283 6.85 27.39 10.30
N THR A 284 5.93 27.02 9.39
CA THR A 284 5.39 27.87 8.31
C THR A 284 4.21 28.72 8.76
N ALA A 285 3.77 28.60 10.01
CA ALA A 285 2.63 29.35 10.51
C ALA A 285 3.03 30.77 10.94
N SER A 286 2.21 31.74 10.58
CA SER A 286 2.25 33.12 11.09
C SER A 286 1.43 33.27 12.38
N GLN A 287 0.43 32.40 12.59
CA GLN A 287 -0.40 32.37 13.78
C GLN A 287 -0.93 30.96 14.03
N VAL A 288 -1.00 30.56 15.30
CA VAL A 288 -1.71 29.37 15.76
C VAL A 288 -2.62 29.73 16.90
N ILE A 289 -3.88 29.32 16.83
CA ILE A 289 -4.87 29.52 17.88
C ILE A 289 -5.33 28.14 18.36
N LEU A 290 -5.23 27.90 19.65
CA LEU A 290 -5.80 26.73 20.32
C LEU A 290 -7.28 26.99 20.57
N ASN A 291 -8.16 26.13 20.06
CA ASN A 291 -9.60 26.18 20.30
C ASN A 291 -9.97 25.07 21.29
N LEU A 292 -10.64 25.40 22.39
CA LEU A 292 -11.08 24.47 23.43
C LEU A 292 -12.59 24.28 23.39
N PHE A 293 -13.05 23.02 23.43
CA PHE A 293 -14.46 22.64 23.36
C PHE A 293 -14.86 21.76 24.55
N LYS A 294 -16.14 21.76 24.87
CA LYS A 294 -16.70 20.91 25.95
C LYS A 294 -17.15 19.55 25.45
N THR A 295 -17.37 19.42 24.14
CA THR A 295 -17.90 18.22 23.47
C THR A 295 -17.04 17.86 22.28
N GLY A 296 -17.00 16.56 21.96
CA GLY A 296 -16.24 16.01 20.82
C GLY A 296 -16.81 16.39 19.46
N ASP A 297 -18.08 16.79 19.42
CA ASP A 297 -18.79 17.22 18.22
C ASP A 297 -19.70 18.41 18.53
N GLY A 298 -20.12 19.13 17.47
CA GLY A 298 -21.04 20.25 17.59
C GLY A 298 -20.57 21.36 18.54
N GLY A 299 -21.40 22.41 18.72
CA GLY A 299 -21.09 23.54 19.58
C GLY A 299 -19.84 24.34 19.13
N GLU A 300 -19.69 25.52 19.76
CA GLU A 300 -18.57 26.41 19.50
C GLU A 300 -17.46 26.26 20.56
N ALA A 301 -16.27 26.68 20.24
CA ALA A 301 -15.17 26.74 21.20
C ALA A 301 -15.55 27.69 22.36
N TYR A 302 -15.46 27.19 23.58
CA TYR A 302 -15.69 28.03 24.75
C TYR A 302 -14.53 28.94 25.06
N LYS A 303 -13.32 28.65 24.49
CA LYS A 303 -12.11 29.44 24.63
C LYS A 303 -11.24 29.29 23.39
N CYS A 304 -10.76 30.40 22.85
CA CYS A 304 -9.78 30.44 21.77
C CYS A 304 -8.54 31.18 22.28
N VAL A 305 -7.36 30.57 22.23
CA VAL A 305 -6.14 31.09 22.82
C VAL A 305 -5.05 31.21 21.74
N PRO A 306 -4.53 32.41 21.46
CA PRO A 306 -3.32 32.55 20.65
C PRO A 306 -2.14 31.82 21.31
N MET A 307 -1.50 30.91 20.59
CA MET A 307 -0.32 30.21 21.06
C MET A 307 0.94 31.03 20.87
N THR A 308 1.97 30.73 21.63
CA THR A 308 3.28 31.37 21.56
C THR A 308 4.24 30.57 20.69
N LYS A 309 4.84 31.20 19.66
CA LYS A 309 5.87 30.61 18.83
C LYS A 309 7.19 30.51 19.61
N GLY A 310 7.71 29.30 19.75
CA GLY A 310 8.98 28.99 20.39
C GLY A 310 10.07 28.66 19.36
N GLU A 311 11.10 27.98 19.84
CA GLU A 311 12.21 27.51 19.01
C GLU A 311 11.79 26.38 18.08
N LYS A 312 12.54 26.14 17.01
CA LYS A 312 12.33 25.05 16.05
C LYS A 312 10.94 25.04 15.39
N GLY A 313 10.20 26.16 15.42
CA GLY A 313 8.86 26.26 14.84
C GLY A 313 7.75 25.60 15.69
N VAL A 314 8.02 25.29 16.96
CA VAL A 314 7.02 24.75 17.88
C VAL A 314 6.21 25.90 18.47
N TRP A 315 4.89 25.76 18.47
CA TRP A 315 3.96 26.66 19.14
C TRP A 315 3.44 25.99 20.41
N SER A 316 3.30 26.75 21.49
CA SER A 316 2.86 26.21 22.77
C SER A 316 1.86 27.11 23.49
N SER A 317 1.00 26.49 24.30
CA SER A 317 0.15 27.15 25.28
C SER A 317 -0.05 26.22 26.48
N GLU A 318 -0.20 26.80 27.68
CA GLU A 318 -0.60 26.08 28.89
C GLU A 318 -1.96 26.62 29.34
N GLU A 319 -2.92 25.69 29.54
CA GLU A 319 -4.30 26.04 29.84
C GLU A 319 -4.84 25.28 31.04
N ALA A 320 -5.66 25.96 31.84
CA ALA A 320 -6.36 25.33 32.98
C ALA A 320 -7.51 24.45 32.48
N CYS A 321 -7.18 23.31 31.87
CA CYS A 321 -8.11 22.29 31.43
C CYS A 321 -7.43 20.92 31.57
N GLY A 322 -8.20 19.85 31.62
CA GLY A 322 -7.70 18.51 31.83
C GLY A 322 -8.45 17.48 30.99
N HIS A 323 -8.33 16.24 31.40
CA HIS A 323 -8.95 15.08 30.78
C HIS A 323 -10.43 15.32 30.40
N GLY A 324 -10.79 14.94 29.17
CA GLY A 324 -12.13 15.11 28.63
C GLY A 324 -12.38 16.47 27.95
N THR A 325 -11.39 17.37 27.93
CA THR A 325 -11.45 18.61 27.11
C THR A 325 -11.13 18.29 25.67
N TYR A 326 -11.97 18.77 24.75
CA TYR A 326 -11.71 18.61 23.32
C TYR A 326 -11.05 19.87 22.74
N TYR A 327 -10.25 19.71 21.68
CA TYR A 327 -9.49 20.81 21.12
C TYR A 327 -9.17 20.63 19.65
N THR A 328 -8.90 21.77 18.98
CA THR A 328 -8.32 21.87 17.63
C THR A 328 -7.34 23.03 17.58
N TYR A 329 -6.59 23.11 16.49
CA TYR A 329 -5.76 24.28 16.17
C TYR A 329 -6.32 24.99 14.95
N THR A 330 -6.44 26.33 15.03
CA THR A 330 -6.61 27.18 13.85
C THR A 330 -5.24 27.70 13.45
N VAL A 331 -4.75 27.31 12.29
CA VAL A 331 -3.41 27.62 11.81
C VAL A 331 -3.48 28.56 10.61
N THR A 332 -2.77 29.68 10.65
CA THR A 332 -2.65 30.62 9.54
C THR A 332 -1.25 30.50 8.93
N THR A 333 -1.20 30.18 7.64
CA THR A 333 0.00 30.06 6.83
C THR A 333 -0.10 30.92 5.58
N ALA A 334 0.91 30.94 4.73
CA ALA A 334 0.87 31.62 3.44
C ALA A 334 -0.24 31.11 2.50
N VAL A 335 -0.70 29.86 2.67
CA VAL A 335 -1.78 29.28 1.85
C VAL A 335 -3.19 29.50 2.43
N GLY A 336 -3.30 30.19 3.56
CA GLY A 336 -4.57 30.53 4.20
C GLY A 336 -4.67 30.07 5.64
N THR A 337 -5.89 30.22 6.20
CA THR A 337 -6.23 29.83 7.58
C THR A 337 -7.08 28.58 7.56
N GLN A 338 -6.65 27.55 8.29
CA GLN A 338 -7.37 26.28 8.36
C GLN A 338 -7.46 25.79 9.81
N GLU A 339 -8.55 25.08 10.13
CA GLU A 339 -8.70 24.35 11.38
C GLU A 339 -8.23 22.91 11.20
N ALA A 340 -7.47 22.39 12.15
CA ALA A 340 -6.89 21.05 12.12
C ALA A 340 -6.98 20.37 13.49
N VAL A 341 -7.17 19.05 13.49
CA VAL A 341 -6.92 18.21 14.66
C VAL A 341 -5.42 18.12 14.90
N ASP A 342 -5.04 17.92 16.15
CA ASP A 342 -3.64 17.67 16.50
C ASP A 342 -3.17 16.30 15.96
N PRO A 343 -2.15 16.21 15.12
CA PRO A 343 -1.61 14.92 14.66
C PRO A 343 -1.14 14.00 15.81
N TYR A 344 -0.78 14.59 16.96
CA TYR A 344 -0.35 13.87 18.15
C TYR A 344 -1.51 13.59 19.12
N ALA A 345 -2.76 13.91 18.79
CA ALA A 345 -3.92 13.55 19.61
C ALA A 345 -3.97 12.04 19.85
N ARG A 346 -4.20 11.63 21.12
CA ARG A 346 -4.25 10.22 21.53
C ARG A 346 -5.67 9.72 21.76
N SER A 347 -6.61 10.62 21.70
CA SER A 347 -8.05 10.39 21.70
C SER A 347 -8.74 11.48 20.91
N ALA A 348 -9.95 11.21 20.44
CA ALA A 348 -10.76 12.14 19.69
C ALA A 348 -12.25 12.02 20.06
N GLY A 349 -13.01 13.05 19.71
CA GLY A 349 -14.45 12.99 19.67
C GLY A 349 -14.96 12.13 18.52
N VAL A 350 -16.28 11.95 18.49
CA VAL A 350 -16.94 11.18 17.43
C VAL A 350 -16.56 11.68 16.04
N ASN A 351 -16.29 10.76 15.14
CA ASN A 351 -15.76 11.01 13.78
C ASN A 351 -14.37 11.69 13.73
N GLY A 352 -13.65 11.79 14.84
CA GLY A 352 -12.27 12.24 14.85
C GLY A 352 -12.05 13.72 14.49
N ASP A 353 -13.06 14.60 14.55
CA ASP A 353 -12.94 16.01 14.14
C ASP A 353 -12.29 16.92 15.20
N ARG A 354 -12.20 16.46 16.44
CA ARG A 354 -11.54 17.15 17.55
C ARG A 354 -10.70 16.18 18.34
N GLY A 355 -9.46 16.54 18.64
CA GLY A 355 -8.65 15.82 19.61
C GLY A 355 -9.23 15.95 21.01
N MET A 356 -9.02 14.95 21.87
CA MET A 356 -9.39 15.01 23.28
C MET A 356 -8.14 14.98 24.16
N VAL A 357 -8.06 15.88 25.12
CA VAL A 357 -7.07 15.82 26.20
C VAL A 357 -7.36 14.58 27.03
N VAL A 358 -6.41 13.67 27.09
CA VAL A 358 -6.57 12.40 27.80
C VAL A 358 -5.42 12.16 28.77
N ASP A 359 -5.78 11.84 30.02
CA ASP A 359 -4.90 11.17 30.96
C ASP A 359 -5.07 9.68 30.74
N LEU A 360 -4.07 9.06 30.07
CA LEU A 360 -4.15 7.66 29.63
C LEU A 360 -4.29 6.69 30.80
N SER A 361 -3.73 7.00 31.98
CA SER A 361 -3.85 6.15 33.18
C SER A 361 -5.30 5.96 33.65
N ARG A 362 -6.21 6.88 33.26
CA ARG A 362 -7.65 6.78 33.56
C ARG A 362 -8.39 5.83 32.61
N THR A 363 -7.72 5.44 31.54
CA THR A 363 -8.29 4.54 30.52
C THR A 363 -7.89 3.08 30.70
N ASP A 364 -7.04 2.81 31.68
CA ASP A 364 -6.56 1.47 31.98
C ASP A 364 -7.67 0.60 32.53
N PRO A 365 -7.89 -0.61 31.96
CA PRO A 365 -8.80 -1.58 32.57
C PRO A 365 -8.22 -2.15 33.87
N GLU A 366 -9.03 -2.86 34.63
CA GLU A 366 -8.57 -3.55 35.82
C GLU A 366 -7.42 -4.52 35.50
N ASN A 367 -6.37 -4.47 36.30
CA ASN A 367 -5.13 -5.25 36.16
C ASN A 367 -4.27 -4.95 34.90
N TRP A 368 -4.47 -3.79 34.24
CA TRP A 368 -3.70 -3.41 33.06
C TRP A 368 -2.19 -3.40 33.29
N ASP A 369 -1.73 -2.94 34.48
CA ASP A 369 -0.30 -2.94 34.84
C ASP A 369 0.31 -4.36 34.90
N ALA A 370 -0.50 -5.39 35.04
CA ALA A 370 -0.05 -6.79 35.06
C ALA A 370 -0.13 -7.47 33.68
N ASP A 371 -0.81 -6.84 32.74
CA ASP A 371 -0.87 -7.33 31.37
C ASP A 371 0.49 -7.20 30.68
N MET A 372 0.87 -8.20 29.91
CA MET A 372 2.15 -8.25 29.21
C MET A 372 1.99 -8.85 27.82
N PRO A 373 2.68 -8.31 26.81
CA PRO A 373 2.78 -8.96 25.50
C PRO A 373 3.23 -10.42 25.62
N VAL A 374 2.88 -11.24 24.65
CA VAL A 374 3.23 -12.66 24.58
C VAL A 374 4.75 -12.84 24.61
N GLN A 375 5.26 -13.60 25.56
CA GLN A 375 6.71 -13.77 25.81
C GLN A 375 7.27 -15.11 25.32
N THR A 376 6.49 -15.91 24.62
CA THR A 376 6.84 -17.30 24.28
C THR A 376 7.67 -17.45 23.02
N LEU A 377 7.74 -16.41 22.19
CA LEU A 377 8.46 -16.47 20.92
C LEU A 377 9.98 -16.35 21.10
N ASN A 378 10.75 -17.13 20.35
CA ASN A 378 12.21 -17.03 20.24
C ASN A 378 12.66 -16.54 18.86
N SER A 379 11.78 -16.66 17.86
CA SER A 379 11.97 -16.16 16.50
C SER A 379 10.64 -15.83 15.86
N TYR A 380 10.65 -15.12 14.75
CA TYR A 380 9.43 -14.86 13.96
C TYR A 380 8.80 -16.16 13.42
N SER A 381 9.59 -17.22 13.23
CA SER A 381 9.09 -18.53 12.79
C SER A 381 8.21 -19.26 13.82
N ASP A 382 8.25 -18.84 15.08
CA ASP A 382 7.37 -19.39 16.13
C ASP A 382 5.96 -18.79 16.07
N ALA A 383 5.81 -17.65 15.41
CA ALA A 383 4.51 -16.99 15.26
C ALA A 383 3.65 -17.70 14.20
N ILE A 384 2.36 -17.74 14.45
CA ILE A 384 1.30 -18.22 13.55
C ILE A 384 0.21 -17.18 13.58
N ILE A 385 0.03 -16.47 12.44
CA ILE A 385 -0.77 -15.25 12.38
C ILE A 385 -2.09 -15.49 11.64
N TRP A 386 -3.18 -15.04 12.25
CA TRP A 386 -4.54 -15.06 11.73
C TRP A 386 -5.04 -13.63 11.55
N GLU A 387 -5.30 -13.22 10.29
CA GLU A 387 -5.71 -11.84 9.96
C GLU A 387 -7.22 -11.69 10.04
N VAL A 388 -7.70 -10.67 10.76
CA VAL A 388 -9.14 -10.46 10.95
C VAL A 388 -9.51 -8.98 11.04
N HIS A 389 -10.68 -8.64 10.54
CA HIS A 389 -11.34 -7.35 10.77
C HIS A 389 -12.21 -7.43 12.01
N VAL A 390 -12.18 -6.39 12.87
CA VAL A 390 -12.93 -6.36 14.14
C VAL A 390 -14.42 -6.65 13.94
N ARG A 391 -15.02 -6.05 12.90
CA ARG A 391 -16.45 -6.23 12.62
C ARG A 391 -16.78 -7.63 12.09
N ASP A 392 -15.96 -8.19 11.21
CA ASP A 392 -16.15 -9.52 10.62
C ASP A 392 -16.17 -10.63 11.65
N PHE A 393 -15.38 -10.46 12.72
CA PHE A 393 -15.15 -11.46 13.73
C PHE A 393 -16.41 -11.91 14.43
N SER A 394 -17.32 -10.98 14.78
CA SER A 394 -18.40 -11.28 15.72
C SER A 394 -19.81 -10.99 15.21
N ASN A 395 -19.98 -10.36 14.05
CA ASN A 395 -21.28 -9.93 13.56
C ASN A 395 -22.30 -11.08 13.42
N THR A 396 -21.85 -12.29 13.07
CA THR A 396 -22.68 -13.47 12.87
C THR A 396 -22.80 -14.37 14.11
N ILE A 397 -22.08 -14.06 15.20
CA ILE A 397 -22.19 -14.81 16.46
C ILE A 397 -23.52 -14.45 17.13
N ALA A 398 -24.44 -15.39 17.19
CA ALA A 398 -25.83 -15.12 17.60
C ALA A 398 -25.92 -14.49 18.99
N ASP A 399 -25.22 -15.07 19.98
CA ASP A 399 -25.27 -14.69 21.39
C ASP A 399 -24.24 -13.64 21.80
N SER A 400 -23.42 -13.12 20.87
CA SER A 400 -22.52 -11.99 21.17
C SER A 400 -23.30 -10.72 21.49
N LYS A 401 -22.94 -10.06 22.58
CA LYS A 401 -23.50 -8.78 23.03
C LYS A 401 -22.84 -7.59 22.32
N TYR A 402 -21.62 -7.78 21.84
CA TYR A 402 -20.76 -6.72 21.34
C TYR A 402 -20.39 -6.93 19.87
N LYS A 403 -21.39 -7.32 19.06
CA LYS A 403 -21.20 -7.58 17.62
C LYS A 403 -20.49 -6.44 16.92
N GLY A 404 -19.38 -6.76 16.25
CA GLY A 404 -18.57 -5.81 15.50
C GLY A 404 -17.79 -4.79 16.35
N LYS A 405 -17.60 -5.05 17.64
CA LYS A 405 -16.95 -4.15 18.60
C LYS A 405 -15.69 -4.77 19.21
N TYR A 406 -14.79 -3.95 19.76
CA TYR A 406 -13.61 -4.43 20.50
C TYR A 406 -13.98 -5.44 21.59
N LEU A 407 -15.04 -5.16 22.34
CA LEU A 407 -15.47 -6.01 23.45
C LEU A 407 -15.95 -7.40 23.03
N ALA A 408 -16.21 -7.65 21.75
CA ALA A 408 -16.52 -8.99 21.27
C ALA A 408 -15.37 -9.99 21.51
N PHE A 409 -14.14 -9.49 21.53
CA PHE A 409 -12.95 -10.29 21.85
C PHE A 409 -12.76 -10.59 23.35
N THR A 410 -13.62 -10.04 24.21
CA THR A 410 -13.63 -10.33 25.65
C THR A 410 -14.65 -11.41 26.01
N GLU A 411 -15.50 -11.81 25.06
CA GLU A 411 -16.59 -12.75 25.28
C GLU A 411 -16.08 -14.19 25.18
N THR A 412 -16.33 -15.01 26.18
CA THR A 412 -15.99 -16.43 26.22
C THR A 412 -17.23 -17.31 26.39
N GLY A 413 -17.13 -18.61 26.11
CA GLY A 413 -18.22 -19.56 26.18
C GLY A 413 -19.26 -19.42 25.08
N LEU A 414 -18.96 -18.67 24.00
CA LEU A 414 -19.85 -18.52 22.86
C LEU A 414 -19.80 -19.77 21.96
N VAL A 415 -20.97 -20.20 21.54
CA VAL A 415 -21.13 -21.35 20.63
C VAL A 415 -22.06 -20.96 19.48
N ASN A 416 -21.90 -21.67 18.36
CA ASN A 416 -22.84 -21.57 17.25
C ASN A 416 -24.08 -22.47 17.47
N GLU A 417 -25.01 -22.48 16.54
CA GLU A 417 -26.24 -23.31 16.59
C GLU A 417 -25.99 -24.82 16.64
N HIS A 418 -24.78 -25.29 16.36
CA HIS A 418 -24.37 -26.68 16.42
C HIS A 418 -23.66 -27.05 17.72
N GLY A 419 -23.45 -26.05 18.61
CA GLY A 419 -22.73 -26.23 19.87
C GLY A 419 -21.20 -26.17 19.75
N GLU A 420 -20.67 -25.77 18.57
CA GLU A 420 -19.23 -25.60 18.37
C GLU A 420 -18.77 -24.25 18.88
N ALA A 421 -17.58 -24.19 19.50
CA ALA A 421 -17.00 -22.95 20.01
C ALA A 421 -16.72 -21.94 18.90
N VAL A 422 -17.03 -20.66 19.15
CA VAL A 422 -16.79 -19.54 18.25
C VAL A 422 -16.12 -18.40 19.01
N GLY A 423 -15.68 -17.36 18.29
CA GLY A 423 -15.04 -16.23 18.93
C GLY A 423 -13.66 -16.58 19.48
N VAL A 424 -13.29 -16.02 20.64
CA VAL A 424 -11.95 -16.18 21.22
C VAL A 424 -11.66 -17.62 21.62
N ASP A 425 -12.67 -18.36 22.09
CA ASP A 425 -12.49 -19.78 22.44
C ASP A 425 -12.15 -20.63 21.20
N TYR A 426 -12.70 -20.29 20.04
CA TYR A 426 -12.30 -20.92 18.78
C TYR A 426 -10.85 -20.64 18.43
N LEU A 427 -10.39 -19.37 18.54
CA LEU A 427 -9.00 -18.99 18.26
C LEU A 427 -8.01 -19.73 19.18
N LYS A 428 -8.37 -19.84 20.44
CA LYS A 428 -7.59 -20.60 21.44
C LYS A 428 -7.53 -22.08 21.06
N ASP A 429 -8.64 -22.66 20.65
CA ASP A 429 -8.74 -24.08 20.24
C ASP A 429 -8.03 -24.32 18.90
N LEU A 430 -8.10 -23.37 17.95
CA LEU A 430 -7.36 -23.43 16.69
C LEU A 430 -5.85 -23.43 16.90
N GLY A 431 -5.38 -22.76 17.97
CA GLY A 431 -3.99 -22.78 18.37
C GLY A 431 -3.10 -21.76 17.68
N ILE A 432 -3.65 -20.71 17.06
CA ILE A 432 -2.85 -19.58 16.57
C ILE A 432 -2.07 -18.91 17.70
N THR A 433 -1.07 -18.14 17.36
CA THR A 433 -0.28 -17.37 18.35
C THR A 433 -0.63 -15.90 18.37
N HIS A 434 -1.05 -15.35 17.23
CA HIS A 434 -1.36 -13.94 17.08
C HIS A 434 -2.59 -13.73 16.21
N VAL A 435 -3.38 -12.71 16.56
CA VAL A 435 -4.31 -12.09 15.65
C VAL A 435 -3.65 -10.86 15.04
N HIS A 436 -3.79 -10.69 13.73
CA HIS A 436 -3.50 -9.46 13.02
C HIS A 436 -4.82 -8.76 12.75
N LEU A 437 -5.02 -7.62 13.40
CA LEU A 437 -6.21 -6.80 13.22
C LEU A 437 -6.01 -5.86 12.04
N LEU A 438 -6.95 -5.85 11.09
CA LEU A 438 -7.03 -4.78 10.08
C LEU A 438 -7.12 -3.43 10.80
N PRO A 439 -6.89 -2.28 10.12
CA PRO A 439 -6.71 -1.01 10.79
C PRO A 439 -7.72 -0.72 11.89
N VAL A 440 -7.24 -0.36 13.07
CA VAL A 440 -8.01 -0.07 14.28
C VAL A 440 -7.74 1.32 14.84
N TYR A 441 -6.95 2.15 14.14
CA TYR A 441 -6.90 3.58 14.40
C TYR A 441 -8.08 4.29 13.73
N ASP A 442 -8.31 5.54 14.12
CA ASP A 442 -9.39 6.41 13.61
C ASP A 442 -9.23 6.67 12.10
N TYR A 443 -10.21 6.25 11.31
CA TYR A 443 -10.25 6.40 9.85
C TYR A 443 -11.49 7.18 9.39
N ALA A 444 -11.48 7.71 8.15
CA ALA A 444 -12.34 8.84 7.79
C ALA A 444 -13.73 8.47 7.28
N THR A 445 -13.91 7.31 6.62
CA THR A 445 -15.08 7.06 5.77
C THR A 445 -16.25 6.37 6.46
N VAL A 446 -16.17 6.10 7.76
CA VAL A 446 -17.28 5.56 8.57
C VAL A 446 -17.83 6.63 9.49
N ASP A 447 -19.13 6.87 9.46
CA ASP A 447 -19.79 7.72 10.44
C ASP A 447 -19.98 6.94 11.75
N GLU A 448 -19.15 7.21 12.74
CA GLU A 448 -19.16 6.54 14.04
C GLU A 448 -20.49 6.69 14.80
N ARG A 449 -21.33 7.68 14.44
CA ARG A 449 -22.64 7.93 15.04
C ARG A 449 -23.70 6.95 14.56
N ASP A 450 -23.48 6.35 13.38
CA ASP A 450 -24.42 5.41 12.79
C ASP A 450 -24.04 3.97 13.15
N PRO A 451 -24.81 3.28 14.02
CA PRO A 451 -24.53 1.90 14.37
C PRO A 451 -24.67 0.93 13.16
N ASN A 452 -25.28 1.40 12.06
CA ASN A 452 -25.41 0.66 10.81
C ASN A 452 -24.51 1.24 9.69
N ALA A 453 -23.48 1.98 10.06
CA ALA A 453 -22.56 2.55 9.09
C ALA A 453 -22.06 1.50 8.10
N PRO A 454 -21.88 1.84 6.82
CA PRO A 454 -21.34 0.93 5.85
C PRO A 454 -20.00 0.33 6.31
N PHE A 455 -19.74 -0.89 5.87
CA PHE A 455 -18.46 -1.55 6.13
C PHE A 455 -17.30 -0.82 5.44
N ASN A 456 -16.14 -0.74 6.10
CA ASN A 456 -14.88 -0.33 5.50
C ASN A 456 -13.73 -1.07 6.20
N TRP A 457 -12.68 -1.45 5.45
CA TRP A 457 -11.49 -2.08 6.04
C TRP A 457 -10.70 -1.14 6.94
N GLY A 458 -10.79 0.18 6.73
CA GLY A 458 -10.11 1.19 7.54
C GLY A 458 -8.76 1.69 6.98
N TYR A 459 -8.45 1.44 5.71
CA TYR A 459 -7.20 1.93 5.07
C TYR A 459 -7.30 3.39 4.59
N ASP A 460 -8.03 4.22 5.31
CA ASP A 460 -8.19 5.66 5.06
C ASP A 460 -7.91 6.47 6.34
N PRO A 461 -6.64 6.49 6.81
CA PRO A 461 -6.25 7.02 8.12
C PRO A 461 -6.53 8.51 8.28
N LYS A 462 -7.14 8.87 9.43
CA LYS A 462 -7.43 10.24 9.82
C LYS A 462 -6.60 10.68 11.03
N ASN A 463 -6.68 9.98 12.14
CA ASN A 463 -5.94 10.27 13.36
C ASN A 463 -5.13 9.04 13.80
N TYR A 464 -3.86 9.01 13.48
CA TYR A 464 -2.98 7.85 13.60
C TYR A 464 -2.76 7.32 15.02
N ASN A 465 -2.94 8.16 16.06
CA ASN A 465 -2.70 7.76 17.45
C ASN A 465 -4.00 7.56 18.25
N VAL A 466 -5.14 7.51 17.57
CA VAL A 466 -6.48 7.40 18.17
C VAL A 466 -7.09 6.07 17.76
N PRO A 467 -7.61 5.25 18.69
CA PRO A 467 -8.36 4.05 18.33
C PRO A 467 -9.68 4.40 17.61
N GLU A 468 -10.09 3.55 16.67
CA GLU A 468 -11.32 3.72 15.90
C GLU A 468 -12.57 3.72 16.80
N GLY A 469 -13.40 4.74 16.64
CA GLY A 469 -14.58 4.92 17.48
C GLY A 469 -15.76 4.04 17.10
N SER A 470 -15.89 3.65 15.82
CA SER A 470 -17.00 2.78 15.40
C SER A 470 -16.92 1.38 16.01
N TYR A 471 -15.74 0.97 16.49
CA TYR A 471 -15.55 -0.30 17.20
C TYR A 471 -15.78 -0.20 18.71
N SER A 472 -15.97 1.01 19.25
CA SER A 472 -16.31 1.19 20.66
C SER A 472 -17.84 1.15 20.89
N THR A 473 -18.24 0.91 22.11
CA THR A 473 -19.67 0.93 22.50
C THR A 473 -20.23 2.34 22.63
N ASP A 474 -19.37 3.33 22.84
CA ASP A 474 -19.75 4.76 22.91
C ASP A 474 -18.72 5.63 22.17
N PRO A 475 -18.94 5.92 20.87
CA PRO A 475 -18.03 6.74 20.10
C PRO A 475 -18.00 8.22 20.49
N TYR A 476 -19.03 8.71 21.20
CA TYR A 476 -19.09 10.10 21.67
C TYR A 476 -18.12 10.38 22.82
N ASN A 477 -17.75 9.35 23.58
CA ASN A 477 -16.79 9.47 24.67
C ASN A 477 -15.43 8.91 24.27
N GLY A 478 -14.48 9.78 23.94
CA GLY A 478 -13.13 9.38 23.49
C GLY A 478 -12.35 8.49 24.46
N GLU A 479 -12.71 8.45 25.75
CA GLU A 479 -12.09 7.55 26.73
C GLU A 479 -12.50 6.09 26.52
N VAL A 480 -13.73 5.85 26.03
CA VAL A 480 -14.31 4.49 25.92
C VAL A 480 -13.56 3.70 24.85
N ARG A 481 -13.27 4.29 23.68
CA ARG A 481 -12.52 3.62 22.60
C ARG A 481 -11.15 3.12 23.05
N ILE A 482 -10.44 3.88 23.89
CA ILE A 482 -9.13 3.51 24.42
C ILE A 482 -9.28 2.33 25.41
N ARG A 483 -10.19 2.46 26.38
CA ARG A 483 -10.41 1.46 27.40
C ARG A 483 -10.84 0.12 26.79
N GLU A 484 -11.77 0.13 25.87
CA GLU A 484 -12.29 -1.09 25.25
C GLU A 484 -11.25 -1.78 24.35
N TYR A 485 -10.40 -0.99 23.67
CA TYR A 485 -9.29 -1.55 22.93
C TYR A 485 -8.27 -2.22 23.85
N LYS A 486 -7.91 -1.59 24.99
CA LYS A 486 -7.07 -2.21 26.03
C LYS A 486 -7.71 -3.49 26.61
N GLN A 487 -9.02 -3.50 26.84
CA GLN A 487 -9.73 -4.70 27.31
C GLN A 487 -9.69 -5.83 26.29
N MET A 488 -9.81 -5.54 25.00
CA MET A 488 -9.65 -6.51 23.93
C MET A 488 -8.25 -7.13 23.95
N VAL A 489 -7.21 -6.30 24.01
CA VAL A 489 -5.81 -6.76 24.05
C VAL A 489 -5.58 -7.64 25.27
N ALA A 490 -5.97 -7.20 26.47
CA ALA A 490 -5.82 -7.98 27.70
C ALA A 490 -6.53 -9.34 27.62
N ALA A 491 -7.74 -9.39 27.04
CA ALA A 491 -8.48 -10.64 26.90
C ALA A 491 -7.81 -11.62 25.93
N LEU A 492 -7.22 -11.12 24.84
CA LEU A 492 -6.44 -11.94 23.91
C LEU A 492 -5.15 -12.45 24.57
N HIS A 493 -4.44 -11.61 25.33
CA HIS A 493 -3.27 -12.04 26.11
C HIS A 493 -3.63 -13.10 27.17
N GLU A 494 -4.76 -12.96 27.86
CA GLU A 494 -5.26 -13.98 28.78
C GLU A 494 -5.55 -15.32 28.06
N ALA A 495 -5.99 -15.26 26.82
CA ALA A 495 -6.15 -16.42 25.95
C ALA A 495 -4.83 -16.99 25.41
N GLY A 496 -3.68 -16.33 25.67
CA GLY A 496 -2.37 -16.68 25.14
C GLY A 496 -2.13 -16.28 23.69
N ILE A 497 -2.87 -15.27 23.19
CA ILE A 497 -2.87 -14.79 21.81
C ILE A 497 -2.34 -13.35 21.78
N GLY A 498 -1.26 -13.11 21.05
CA GLY A 498 -0.71 -11.78 20.83
C GLY A 498 -1.53 -10.97 19.83
N VAL A 499 -1.37 -9.66 19.87
CA VAL A 499 -2.11 -8.71 19.01
C VAL A 499 -1.14 -7.93 18.12
N ILE A 500 -1.33 -8.06 16.82
CA ILE A 500 -0.62 -7.28 15.79
C ILE A 500 -1.60 -6.28 15.18
N MET A 501 -1.19 -5.02 15.11
CA MET A 501 -1.99 -3.95 14.52
C MET A 501 -1.51 -3.63 13.11
N ASP A 502 -2.43 -3.48 12.19
CA ASP A 502 -2.16 -2.94 10.86
C ASP A 502 -2.02 -1.42 10.91
N VAL A 503 -0.93 -0.89 10.34
CA VAL A 503 -0.63 0.54 10.33
C VAL A 503 -0.39 1.05 8.92
N VAL A 504 -1.02 2.17 8.57
CA VAL A 504 -1.03 2.77 7.24
C VAL A 504 -0.39 4.15 7.28
N TYR A 505 0.94 4.22 7.29
CA TYR A 505 1.65 5.51 7.29
C TYR A 505 1.96 6.02 5.88
N ASN A 506 1.76 5.21 4.85
CA ASN A 506 2.14 5.53 3.47
C ASN A 506 1.25 6.60 2.81
N HIS A 507 0.04 6.82 3.30
CA HIS A 507 -0.89 7.86 2.84
C HIS A 507 -1.85 8.29 3.95
N THR A 508 -2.62 9.35 3.72
CA THR A 508 -3.75 9.79 4.54
C THR A 508 -5.04 9.71 3.74
N TYR A 509 -6.18 9.71 4.42
CA TYR A 509 -7.51 9.67 3.77
C TYR A 509 -7.71 10.77 2.73
N ASP A 510 -7.04 11.91 2.90
CA ASP A 510 -7.12 13.09 2.04
C ASP A 510 -5.79 13.86 2.09
N GLY A 511 -5.32 14.36 0.96
CA GLY A 511 -4.13 15.23 0.89
C GLY A 511 -4.27 16.55 1.66
N ASN A 512 -5.46 16.96 2.06
CA ASN A 512 -5.72 18.09 2.97
C ASN A 512 -5.94 17.65 4.43
N SER A 513 -5.25 16.62 4.88
CA SER A 513 -5.27 16.13 6.25
C SER A 513 -4.77 17.15 7.27
N ALA A 514 -4.85 16.80 8.57
CA ALA A 514 -4.31 17.62 9.65
C ALA A 514 -2.84 18.03 9.42
N PHE A 515 -2.02 17.12 8.90
CA PHE A 515 -0.62 17.41 8.57
C PHE A 515 -0.47 18.57 7.59
N ASN A 516 -1.21 18.54 6.48
CA ASN A 516 -1.08 19.55 5.43
C ASN A 516 -1.75 20.87 5.82
N ARG A 517 -2.79 20.81 6.67
CA ARG A 517 -3.44 22.02 7.23
C ARG A 517 -2.52 22.77 8.19
N ILE A 518 -1.64 22.04 8.91
CA ILE A 518 -0.71 22.62 9.88
C ILE A 518 0.60 23.06 9.21
N VAL A 519 1.20 22.20 8.38
CA VAL A 519 2.45 22.49 7.66
C VAL A 519 2.28 22.13 6.18
N PRO A 520 1.69 23.02 5.39
CA PRO A 520 1.49 22.77 3.96
C PRO A 520 2.78 22.38 3.25
N TYR A 521 2.68 21.38 2.36
CA TYR A 521 3.77 20.84 1.52
C TYR A 521 4.90 20.09 2.25
N TYR A 522 4.87 19.93 3.56
CA TYR A 522 5.94 19.25 4.28
C TYR A 522 5.79 17.73 4.32
N TYR A 523 4.62 17.23 4.69
CA TYR A 523 4.44 15.82 5.07
C TYR A 523 4.20 14.87 3.88
N TYR A 524 4.04 15.42 2.67
CA TYR A 524 3.74 14.64 1.48
C TYR A 524 4.81 14.81 0.42
N ARG A 525 4.84 13.84 -0.50
CA ARG A 525 5.64 13.92 -1.71
C ARG A 525 4.85 14.61 -2.80
N TYR A 526 5.53 15.48 -3.53
CA TYR A 526 4.94 16.27 -4.62
C TYR A 526 5.72 16.04 -5.90
N ASP A 527 5.01 16.07 -7.01
CA ASP A 527 5.63 16.08 -8.34
C ASP A 527 6.20 17.47 -8.70
N SER A 528 6.82 17.58 -9.86
CA SER A 528 7.40 18.82 -10.35
C SER A 528 6.38 19.96 -10.62
N THR A 529 5.08 19.66 -10.57
CA THR A 529 4.00 20.66 -10.73
C THR A 529 3.46 21.15 -9.39
N GLY A 530 3.84 20.50 -8.29
CA GLY A 530 3.35 20.75 -6.94
C GLY A 530 2.06 19.97 -6.62
N ALA A 531 1.70 18.99 -7.42
CA ALA A 531 0.62 18.05 -7.12
C ALA A 531 1.14 16.88 -6.27
N ASN A 532 0.29 16.31 -5.41
CA ASN A 532 0.63 15.12 -4.64
C ASN A 532 1.00 13.96 -5.58
N THR A 533 2.06 13.21 -5.25
CA THR A 533 2.30 11.90 -5.87
C THR A 533 1.27 10.88 -5.36
N SER A 534 1.11 9.78 -6.07
CA SER A 534 0.13 8.74 -5.71
C SER A 534 0.64 7.35 -6.08
N ALA A 535 1.85 7.01 -5.63
CA ALA A 535 2.39 5.65 -5.76
C ALA A 535 1.63 4.65 -4.88
N SER A 536 1.00 5.13 -3.81
CA SER A 536 0.04 4.38 -2.98
C SER A 536 -1.23 3.98 -3.74
N GLY A 537 -1.59 4.72 -4.80
CA GLY A 537 -2.91 4.60 -5.45
C GLY A 537 -4.04 5.32 -4.71
N CYS A 538 -3.75 6.00 -3.58
CA CYS A 538 -4.73 6.62 -2.69
C CYS A 538 -4.79 8.15 -2.81
N GLY A 539 -4.15 8.73 -3.84
CA GLY A 539 -4.22 10.17 -4.13
C GLY A 539 -3.17 11.03 -3.41
N ASN A 540 -2.39 10.45 -2.51
CA ASN A 540 -1.26 11.09 -1.86
C ASN A 540 -0.26 10.05 -1.35
N ASP A 541 1.00 10.46 -1.21
CA ASP A 541 2.07 9.67 -0.60
C ASP A 541 2.73 10.50 0.49
N THR A 542 2.86 9.96 1.69
CA THR A 542 3.59 10.62 2.77
C THR A 542 5.10 10.54 2.56
N ALA A 543 5.83 11.52 3.06
CA ALA A 543 7.28 11.65 2.92
C ALA A 543 7.99 11.16 4.20
N SER A 544 8.15 9.83 4.34
CA SER A 544 8.79 9.22 5.52
C SER A 544 10.25 9.65 5.68
N GLU A 545 10.94 9.97 4.57
CA GLU A 545 12.29 10.49 4.53
C GLU A 545 12.44 11.89 5.15
N ARG A 546 11.35 12.62 5.36
CA ARG A 546 11.38 13.92 6.05
C ARG A 546 11.36 13.73 7.54
N TYR A 547 12.35 14.32 8.20
CA TYR A 547 12.66 14.13 9.62
C TYR A 547 11.43 14.16 10.54
N MET A 548 10.54 15.17 10.43
CA MET A 548 9.39 15.28 11.35
C MET A 548 8.30 14.26 11.06
N PHE A 549 8.19 13.71 9.83
CA PHE A 549 7.28 12.61 9.58
C PHE A 549 7.89 11.26 9.99
N GLY A 550 9.18 11.02 9.71
CA GLY A 550 9.89 9.86 10.23
C GLY A 550 9.87 9.80 11.76
N LYS A 551 10.10 10.95 12.42
CA LYS A 551 9.94 11.09 13.88
C LYS A 551 8.51 10.75 14.33
N PHE A 552 7.49 11.27 13.64
CA PHE A 552 6.10 10.98 13.95
C PHE A 552 5.81 9.47 13.85
N MET A 553 6.23 8.81 12.77
CA MET A 553 6.07 7.35 12.59
C MET A 553 6.74 6.57 13.74
N THR A 554 7.97 6.94 14.07
CA THR A 554 8.76 6.32 15.13
C THR A 554 8.09 6.45 16.50
N GLU A 555 7.62 7.65 16.84
CA GLU A 555 6.94 7.93 18.11
C GLU A 555 5.54 7.29 18.18
N SER A 556 4.80 7.31 17.08
CA SER A 556 3.47 6.72 16.97
C SER A 556 3.52 5.19 17.12
N THR A 557 4.43 4.52 16.41
CA THR A 557 4.60 3.06 16.52
C THR A 557 5.04 2.61 17.92
N ALA A 558 5.99 3.32 18.51
CA ALA A 558 6.41 3.04 19.89
C ALA A 558 5.31 3.35 20.92
N TYR A 559 4.46 4.35 20.68
CA TYR A 559 3.30 4.64 21.49
C TYR A 559 2.30 3.48 21.47
N TRP A 560 1.89 3.01 20.30
CA TRP A 560 0.95 1.89 20.18
C TRP A 560 1.45 0.64 20.90
N VAL A 561 2.72 0.27 20.71
CA VAL A 561 3.29 -0.92 21.37
C VAL A 561 3.39 -0.74 22.87
N ARG A 562 3.72 0.47 23.37
CA ARG A 562 3.83 0.73 24.81
C ARG A 562 2.49 0.86 25.50
N GLU A 563 1.58 1.66 24.93
CA GLU A 563 0.31 2.03 25.55
C GLU A 563 -0.71 0.90 25.51
N TYR A 564 -0.69 0.11 24.44
CA TYR A 564 -1.65 -0.97 24.24
C TYR A 564 -1.04 -2.36 24.33
N HIS A 565 0.21 -2.46 24.78
CA HIS A 565 0.96 -3.72 24.97
C HIS A 565 0.98 -4.61 23.71
N LEU A 566 1.03 -4.01 22.51
CA LEU A 566 0.95 -4.77 21.25
C LEU A 566 2.15 -5.69 21.06
N ASP A 567 1.90 -6.84 20.42
CA ASP A 567 2.88 -7.85 20.07
C ASP A 567 3.48 -7.66 18.69
N GLY A 568 3.02 -6.70 17.93
CA GLY A 568 3.59 -6.40 16.63
C GLY A 568 2.82 -5.37 15.81
N LEU A 569 3.41 -5.04 14.67
CA LEU A 569 2.84 -4.11 13.70
C LEU A 569 3.02 -4.65 12.27
N ARG A 570 1.97 -4.53 11.46
CA ARG A 570 2.05 -4.75 10.00
C ARG A 570 1.98 -3.41 9.29
N PHE A 571 2.94 -3.15 8.41
CA PHE A 571 3.01 -1.91 7.65
C PHE A 571 2.39 -2.09 6.27
N ASP A 572 1.28 -1.40 6.04
CA ASP A 572 0.65 -1.27 4.74
C ASP A 572 1.60 -0.58 3.76
N LEU A 573 1.70 -1.09 2.52
CA LEU A 573 2.55 -0.57 1.46
C LEU A 573 3.95 -0.12 1.96
N MET A 574 4.57 -0.92 2.82
CA MET A 574 5.86 -0.63 3.48
C MET A 574 6.95 -0.23 2.49
N GLY A 575 6.90 -0.74 1.26
CA GLY A 575 7.84 -0.40 0.20
C GLY A 575 7.82 1.08 -0.23
N LEU A 576 6.86 1.88 0.22
CA LEU A 576 6.82 3.33 0.01
C LEU A 576 7.62 4.11 1.06
N HIS A 577 8.01 3.48 2.17
CA HIS A 577 8.83 4.11 3.21
C HIS A 577 10.32 3.94 2.94
N ASP A 578 11.11 4.86 3.46
CA ASP A 578 12.55 4.79 3.41
C ASP A 578 13.13 3.86 4.49
N LEU A 579 14.29 3.27 4.19
CA LEU A 579 14.97 2.34 5.09
C LEU A 579 15.42 2.97 6.41
N ALA A 580 15.84 4.24 6.38
CA ALA A 580 16.37 4.89 7.58
C ALA A 580 15.24 5.08 8.60
N THR A 581 14.08 5.57 8.15
CA THR A 581 12.89 5.67 9.01
C THR A 581 12.42 4.30 9.51
N MET A 582 12.40 3.28 8.65
CA MET A 582 12.00 1.94 9.10
C MET A 582 13.00 1.31 10.08
N GLN A 583 14.30 1.63 10.00
CA GLN A 583 15.29 1.24 11.02
C GLN A 583 15.04 1.96 12.37
N GLU A 584 14.67 3.24 12.34
CA GLU A 584 14.34 3.98 13.56
C GLU A 584 13.03 3.44 14.20
N VAL A 585 12.04 3.10 13.38
CA VAL A 585 10.80 2.45 13.83
C VAL A 585 11.12 1.10 14.49
N GLU A 586 11.90 0.25 13.82
CA GLU A 586 12.37 -1.02 14.38
C GLU A 586 13.03 -0.81 15.75
N SER A 587 13.95 0.12 15.82
CA SER A 587 14.71 0.41 17.04
C SER A 587 13.82 0.94 18.17
N ALA A 588 12.85 1.79 17.84
CA ALA A 588 11.94 2.36 18.84
C ALA A 588 10.97 1.32 19.39
N VAL A 589 10.41 0.49 18.52
CA VAL A 589 9.48 -0.59 18.90
C VAL A 589 10.21 -1.65 19.74
N HIS A 590 11.37 -2.14 19.29
CA HIS A 590 12.08 -3.20 20.01
C HIS A 590 12.74 -2.74 21.32
N ARG A 591 12.93 -1.44 21.50
CA ARG A 591 13.26 -0.92 22.84
C ARG A 591 12.09 -1.04 23.83
N VAL A 592 10.85 -1.04 23.35
CA VAL A 592 9.64 -1.24 24.18
C VAL A 592 9.34 -2.72 24.35
N ASN A 593 9.24 -3.45 23.24
CA ASN A 593 8.97 -4.89 23.23
C ASN A 593 9.94 -5.62 22.28
N PRO A 594 11.03 -6.22 22.81
CA PRO A 594 12.01 -6.94 21.98
C PRO A 594 11.46 -8.17 21.25
N ARG A 595 10.25 -8.60 21.58
CA ARG A 595 9.57 -9.74 20.95
C ARG A 595 8.48 -9.32 19.97
N ALA A 596 8.28 -8.01 19.76
CA ALA A 596 7.33 -7.52 18.79
C ALA A 596 7.66 -8.02 17.38
N ILE A 597 6.64 -8.44 16.64
CA ILE A 597 6.79 -8.88 15.25
C ILE A 597 6.51 -7.71 14.34
N LEU A 598 7.51 -7.28 13.59
CA LEU A 598 7.38 -6.22 12.59
C LEU A 598 7.44 -6.81 11.19
N TYR A 599 6.45 -6.54 10.38
CA TYR A 599 6.43 -6.94 8.98
C TYR A 599 5.56 -6.03 8.12
N GLY A 600 5.68 -6.16 6.82
CA GLY A 600 4.86 -5.34 5.94
C GLY A 600 4.92 -5.73 4.48
N GLU A 601 4.19 -4.98 3.68
CA GLU A 601 4.16 -5.11 2.23
C GLU A 601 5.38 -4.44 1.60
N GLY A 602 6.44 -5.22 1.43
CA GLY A 602 7.70 -4.77 0.84
C GLY A 602 7.68 -4.75 -0.69
N TRP A 603 6.60 -4.31 -1.32
CA TRP A 603 6.50 -4.25 -2.78
C TRP A 603 7.45 -3.20 -3.36
N THR A 604 7.98 -3.46 -4.56
CA THR A 604 8.69 -2.43 -5.33
C THR A 604 7.64 -1.53 -5.98
N MET A 605 7.51 -0.31 -5.49
CA MET A 605 6.51 0.66 -5.93
C MET A 605 7.17 1.89 -6.56
N GLY A 606 6.41 2.68 -7.30
CA GLY A 606 6.87 3.87 -8.00
C GLY A 606 7.02 5.12 -7.11
N ALA A 607 7.56 4.97 -5.89
CA ALA A 607 7.82 6.11 -5.02
C ALA A 607 8.90 7.04 -5.61
N THR A 608 8.87 8.32 -5.22
CA THR A 608 9.85 9.31 -5.67
C THR A 608 11.22 9.20 -5.00
N ILE A 609 11.33 8.44 -3.91
CA ILE A 609 12.62 8.12 -3.27
C ILE A 609 13.39 7.08 -4.07
N ASP A 610 14.72 7.09 -3.96
CA ASP A 610 15.58 6.12 -4.67
C ASP A 610 15.17 4.68 -4.33
N GLY A 611 15.04 3.84 -5.36
CA GLY A 611 14.63 2.45 -5.18
C GLY A 611 15.58 1.61 -4.30
N SER A 612 16.84 2.05 -4.10
CA SER A 612 17.79 1.41 -3.19
C SER A 612 17.60 1.79 -1.72
N GLU A 613 16.81 2.83 -1.46
CA GLU A 613 16.47 3.32 -0.12
C GLU A 613 15.07 2.96 0.32
N GLN A 614 14.27 2.35 -0.54
CA GLN A 614 12.94 1.87 -0.21
C GLN A 614 12.99 0.63 0.70
N ALA A 615 12.08 0.55 1.67
CA ALA A 615 11.92 -0.60 2.56
C ALA A 615 11.15 -1.74 1.87
N ASN A 616 11.65 -2.16 0.71
CA ASN A 616 11.07 -3.23 -0.10
C ASN A 616 11.80 -4.57 0.09
N GLN A 617 11.25 -5.65 -0.46
CA GLN A 617 11.80 -7.01 -0.39
C GLN A 617 13.30 -7.10 -0.75
N LYS A 618 13.79 -6.24 -1.65
CA LYS A 618 15.21 -6.27 -2.08
C LYS A 618 16.15 -5.65 -1.07
N ASN A 619 15.65 -4.74 -0.26
CA ASN A 619 16.45 -3.91 0.62
C ASN A 619 16.24 -4.20 2.11
N ILE A 620 15.13 -4.83 2.47
CA ILE A 620 14.71 -4.98 3.88
C ILE A 620 15.78 -5.67 4.74
N GLY A 621 16.58 -6.54 4.16
CA GLY A 621 17.72 -7.16 4.84
C GLY A 621 18.83 -6.21 5.28
N LYS A 622 18.76 -4.91 4.92
CA LYS A 622 19.65 -3.86 5.43
C LYS A 622 19.23 -3.37 6.83
N ILE A 623 17.97 -3.57 7.22
CA ILE A 623 17.50 -3.27 8.57
C ILE A 623 18.01 -4.35 9.52
N THR A 624 18.61 -3.92 10.62
CA THR A 624 19.24 -4.82 11.58
C THR A 624 18.46 -4.82 12.90
N PRO A 625 18.33 -5.99 13.56
CA PRO A 625 17.62 -6.07 14.84
C PRO A 625 18.33 -5.31 15.93
N THR A 626 17.59 -4.56 16.74
CA THR A 626 18.09 -3.76 17.85
C THR A 626 18.12 -4.57 19.15
N GLY A 627 19.25 -4.55 19.83
CA GLY A 627 19.39 -5.16 21.15
C GLY A 627 19.15 -6.66 21.16
N ASN A 628 18.14 -7.11 21.92
CA ASN A 628 17.74 -8.52 22.07
C ASN A 628 16.48 -8.84 21.24
N ALA A 629 16.19 -8.08 20.19
CA ALA A 629 15.06 -8.34 19.31
C ALA A 629 15.15 -9.73 18.67
N ILE A 630 14.02 -10.42 18.59
CA ILE A 630 13.95 -11.79 18.00
C ILE A 630 13.96 -11.80 16.47
N GLY A 631 13.92 -10.65 15.85
CA GLY A 631 13.99 -10.41 14.41
C GLY A 631 14.06 -8.93 14.13
N ALA A 632 14.23 -8.51 12.88
CA ALA A 632 14.18 -7.10 12.48
C ALA A 632 12.80 -6.74 11.89
N VAL A 633 12.71 -6.66 10.56
CA VAL A 633 11.44 -6.40 9.85
C VAL A 633 11.29 -7.44 8.75
N ALA A 634 10.19 -8.17 8.78
CA ALA A 634 9.87 -9.18 7.77
C ALA A 634 9.04 -8.61 6.62
N VAL A 635 8.96 -9.35 5.53
CA VAL A 635 8.16 -8.97 4.35
C VAL A 635 7.21 -10.09 3.94
N PHE A 636 6.04 -9.72 3.44
CA PHE A 636 5.17 -10.67 2.76
C PHE A 636 5.86 -11.30 1.55
N ASN A 637 5.67 -12.61 1.42
CA ASN A 637 6.25 -13.42 0.35
C ASN A 637 5.23 -13.66 -0.77
N ASP A 638 5.16 -12.77 -1.74
CA ASP A 638 4.30 -12.92 -2.91
C ASP A 638 4.71 -14.10 -3.81
N ALA A 639 5.99 -14.49 -3.76
CA ALA A 639 6.47 -15.62 -4.55
C ALA A 639 5.79 -16.92 -4.13
N ILE A 640 5.68 -17.22 -2.82
CA ILE A 640 4.97 -18.42 -2.36
C ILE A 640 3.47 -18.28 -2.55
N ARG A 641 2.87 -17.08 -2.28
CA ARG A 641 1.45 -16.82 -2.50
C ARG A 641 1.02 -17.17 -3.92
N ASP A 642 1.66 -16.54 -4.90
CA ASP A 642 1.36 -16.73 -6.32
C ASP A 642 1.85 -18.10 -6.81
N GLY A 643 2.93 -18.61 -6.23
CA GLY A 643 3.46 -19.93 -6.49
C GLY A 643 2.46 -21.03 -6.12
N LEU A 644 1.76 -20.91 -4.99
CA LEU A 644 0.79 -21.90 -4.51
C LEU A 644 -0.53 -21.84 -5.30
N LYS A 645 -1.20 -20.69 -5.35
CA LYS A 645 -2.58 -20.57 -5.87
C LYS A 645 -2.69 -19.96 -7.27
N GLY A 646 -1.59 -19.49 -7.86
CA GLY A 646 -1.55 -18.67 -9.08
C GLY A 646 -1.61 -17.18 -8.77
N SER A 647 -1.20 -16.34 -9.73
CA SER A 647 -1.18 -14.89 -9.60
C SER A 647 -2.50 -14.32 -9.11
N VAL A 648 -2.46 -13.39 -8.16
CA VAL A 648 -3.65 -12.68 -7.66
C VAL A 648 -4.25 -11.75 -8.71
N PHE A 649 -3.44 -11.29 -9.68
CA PHE A 649 -3.87 -10.44 -10.79
C PHE A 649 -4.53 -11.23 -11.94
N GLU A 650 -4.51 -12.57 -11.87
CA GLU A 650 -5.13 -13.46 -12.85
C GLU A 650 -6.19 -14.33 -12.18
N LYS A 651 -7.46 -13.97 -12.27
CA LYS A 651 -8.57 -14.66 -11.57
C LYS A 651 -8.58 -16.18 -11.78
N THR A 652 -8.29 -16.62 -13.02
CA THR A 652 -8.28 -18.04 -13.40
C THR A 652 -6.88 -18.66 -13.43
N GLY A 653 -5.84 -17.87 -13.13
CA GLY A 653 -4.46 -18.33 -13.06
C GLY A 653 -4.28 -19.43 -12.02
N LYS A 654 -3.45 -20.43 -12.35
CA LYS A 654 -3.20 -21.61 -11.52
C LYS A 654 -1.78 -21.59 -10.96
N GLY A 655 -1.62 -22.12 -9.77
CA GLY A 655 -0.33 -22.32 -9.11
C GLY A 655 0.00 -23.81 -8.90
N TYR A 656 0.83 -24.07 -7.91
CA TYR A 656 1.36 -25.40 -7.59
C TYR A 656 0.26 -26.37 -7.13
N ILE A 657 -0.63 -25.92 -6.24
CA ILE A 657 -1.66 -26.78 -5.62
C ILE A 657 -2.84 -27.05 -6.54
N ASN A 658 -3.04 -26.25 -7.59
CA ASN A 658 -4.26 -26.25 -8.40
C ASN A 658 -4.01 -26.44 -9.91
N GLY A 659 -2.89 -27.09 -10.28
CA GLY A 659 -2.69 -27.65 -11.63
C GLY A 659 -1.53 -27.11 -12.43
N GLN A 660 -0.67 -26.23 -11.89
CA GLN A 660 0.54 -25.71 -12.54
C GLN A 660 1.82 -25.95 -11.70
N ALA A 661 1.94 -27.15 -11.12
CA ALA A 661 3.02 -27.51 -10.20
C ALA A 661 4.41 -27.27 -10.78
N LYS A 662 4.68 -27.83 -11.97
CA LYS A 662 5.99 -27.75 -12.63
C LYS A 662 6.44 -26.29 -12.89
N ALA A 663 5.53 -25.41 -13.22
CA ALA A 663 5.86 -24.00 -13.48
C ALA A 663 6.17 -23.22 -12.20
N ASN A 664 5.64 -23.67 -11.07
CA ASN A 664 5.67 -22.92 -9.81
C ASN A 664 6.55 -23.55 -8.71
N VAL A 665 7.11 -24.76 -8.92
CA VAL A 665 7.93 -25.44 -7.91
C VAL A 665 9.05 -24.57 -7.35
N ARG A 666 9.71 -23.75 -8.19
CA ARG A 666 10.80 -22.86 -7.73
C ARG A 666 10.33 -21.75 -6.79
N LYS A 667 9.12 -21.20 -7.02
CA LYS A 667 8.52 -20.20 -6.14
C LYS A 667 8.14 -20.80 -4.80
N VAL A 668 7.57 -22.01 -4.84
CA VAL A 668 7.17 -22.75 -3.64
C VAL A 668 8.40 -23.16 -2.81
N THR A 669 9.44 -23.69 -3.44
CA THR A 669 10.69 -24.06 -2.74
C THR A 669 11.41 -22.87 -2.14
N PHE A 670 11.35 -21.68 -2.79
CA PHE A 670 11.86 -20.43 -2.23
C PHE A 670 11.12 -20.06 -0.94
N GLY A 671 9.78 -20.14 -0.94
CA GLY A 671 8.97 -19.89 0.24
C GLY A 671 9.22 -20.89 1.37
N ILE A 672 9.27 -22.21 1.05
CA ILE A 672 9.55 -23.26 2.05
C ILE A 672 10.88 -23.01 2.76
N ARG A 673 11.88 -22.48 2.05
CA ARG A 673 13.19 -22.12 2.61
C ARG A 673 13.20 -20.75 3.33
N GLY A 674 12.06 -20.14 3.58
CA GLY A 674 11.96 -18.86 4.29
C GLY A 674 12.50 -17.66 3.52
N GLY A 675 12.37 -17.66 2.19
CA GLY A 675 12.85 -16.56 1.36
C GLY A 675 14.37 -16.59 1.11
N ALA A 676 15.03 -17.71 1.44
CA ALA A 676 16.45 -17.90 1.23
C ALA A 676 16.75 -18.54 -0.14
N GLY A 677 17.83 -18.13 -0.80
CA GLY A 677 18.34 -18.77 -1.99
C GLY A 677 18.13 -18.01 -3.28
N ILE A 678 18.50 -18.63 -4.38
CA ILE A 678 18.46 -18.04 -5.72
C ILE A 678 17.07 -18.27 -6.33
N GLY A 679 16.41 -17.22 -6.81
CA GLY A 679 15.32 -17.50 -7.71
C GLY A 679 14.22 -16.45 -7.90
N GLN A 680 14.10 -15.42 -7.04
CA GLN A 680 13.02 -14.44 -7.12
C GLN A 680 13.51 -12.99 -7.27
N GLY A 681 14.80 -12.76 -7.43
CA GLY A 681 15.40 -11.43 -7.55
C GLY A 681 15.58 -10.70 -6.22
N TRP A 682 15.21 -11.33 -5.12
CA TRP A 682 15.41 -10.87 -3.74
C TRP A 682 15.64 -12.07 -2.82
N SER A 683 16.19 -11.81 -1.68
CA SER A 683 16.32 -12.76 -0.57
C SER A 683 16.43 -11.96 0.73
N VAL A 684 16.03 -12.58 1.84
CA VAL A 684 16.08 -11.97 3.15
C VAL A 684 16.91 -12.83 4.10
N PRO A 685 17.37 -12.26 5.23
CA PRO A 685 17.91 -13.06 6.31
C PRO A 685 16.91 -14.12 6.75
N ASP A 686 17.41 -15.17 7.36
CA ASP A 686 16.62 -16.34 7.75
C ASP A 686 15.33 -15.96 8.48
N ALA A 687 14.23 -16.53 8.01
CA ALA A 687 12.88 -16.37 8.54
C ALA A 687 12.23 -14.96 8.45
N MET A 688 12.87 -13.95 7.85
CA MET A 688 12.29 -12.60 7.71
C MET A 688 11.25 -12.55 6.57
N VAL A 689 10.41 -13.55 6.46
CA VAL A 689 9.29 -13.62 5.52
C VAL A 689 8.00 -14.06 6.19
N VAL A 690 6.89 -13.51 5.69
CA VAL A 690 5.53 -13.96 6.00
C VAL A 690 5.03 -14.80 4.83
N ASN A 691 4.86 -16.10 5.05
CA ASN A 691 4.37 -17.04 4.04
C ASN A 691 2.85 -17.20 4.17
N TYR A 692 2.15 -17.08 3.06
CA TYR A 692 0.68 -17.04 3.04
C TYR A 692 0.09 -17.49 1.69
N MET A 693 -1.20 -17.75 1.70
CA MET A 693 -1.99 -17.96 0.49
C MET A 693 -3.07 -16.90 0.34
N SER A 694 -3.70 -16.46 1.43
CA SER A 694 -4.73 -15.44 1.42
C SER A 694 -4.44 -14.33 2.44
N ALA A 695 -4.95 -13.15 2.15
CA ALA A 695 -5.04 -11.98 3.00
C ALA A 695 -6.39 -11.30 2.72
N HIS A 696 -6.67 -10.18 3.38
CA HIS A 696 -7.90 -9.40 3.11
C HIS A 696 -7.99 -8.94 1.64
N ASP A 697 -6.84 -8.64 1.02
CA ASP A 697 -6.72 -8.27 -0.40
C ASP A 697 -6.96 -9.45 -1.35
N ASN A 698 -7.58 -9.15 -2.48
CA ASN A 698 -7.90 -10.08 -3.56
C ASN A 698 -8.92 -11.17 -3.15
N ASN A 699 -9.08 -12.20 -3.97
CA ASN A 699 -10.01 -13.30 -3.68
C ASN A 699 -9.57 -14.12 -2.47
N THR A 700 -10.50 -14.55 -1.63
CA THR A 700 -10.24 -15.60 -0.64
C THR A 700 -9.64 -16.82 -1.34
N LEU A 701 -8.95 -17.70 -0.60
CA LEU A 701 -8.38 -18.90 -1.22
C LEU A 701 -9.47 -19.76 -1.86
N TRP A 702 -10.61 -19.92 -1.19
CA TRP A 702 -11.72 -20.72 -1.71
C TRP A 702 -12.29 -20.16 -2.99
N ASP A 703 -12.56 -18.84 -3.06
CA ASP A 703 -13.02 -18.17 -4.28
C ASP A 703 -12.01 -18.27 -5.42
N LYS A 704 -10.72 -18.13 -5.13
CA LYS A 704 -9.65 -18.32 -6.10
C LYS A 704 -9.65 -19.74 -6.68
N LEU A 705 -9.85 -20.76 -5.84
CA LEU A 705 -9.92 -22.16 -6.28
C LEU A 705 -11.20 -22.43 -7.10
N LEU A 706 -12.33 -21.82 -6.74
CA LEU A 706 -13.56 -21.88 -7.54
C LEU A 706 -13.36 -21.29 -8.93
N LEU A 707 -12.74 -20.12 -9.02
CA LEU A 707 -12.49 -19.41 -10.28
C LEU A 707 -11.45 -20.12 -11.17
N SER A 708 -10.38 -20.62 -10.58
CA SER A 708 -9.29 -21.25 -11.34
C SER A 708 -9.55 -22.72 -11.69
N ASN A 709 -10.38 -23.41 -10.93
CA ASN A 709 -10.68 -24.84 -11.08
C ASN A 709 -12.20 -25.11 -11.06
N PRO A 710 -12.99 -24.54 -12.01
CA PRO A 710 -14.44 -24.65 -11.99
C PRO A 710 -14.93 -26.10 -12.13
N ASP A 711 -14.17 -26.94 -12.86
CA ASP A 711 -14.52 -28.35 -13.09
C ASP A 711 -14.10 -29.29 -11.94
N ALA A 712 -13.33 -28.82 -10.97
CA ALA A 712 -12.96 -29.62 -9.81
C ALA A 712 -14.16 -29.79 -8.87
N THR A 713 -14.22 -30.92 -8.18
CA THR A 713 -15.19 -31.13 -7.09
C THR A 713 -14.76 -30.28 -5.88
N ASP A 714 -15.71 -30.00 -4.99
CA ASP A 714 -15.39 -29.31 -3.74
C ASP A 714 -14.39 -30.09 -2.88
N ASP A 715 -14.42 -31.42 -2.90
CA ASP A 715 -13.43 -32.25 -2.21
C ASP A 715 -12.04 -32.12 -2.82
N GLN A 716 -11.93 -31.96 -4.12
CA GLN A 716 -10.65 -31.69 -4.76
C GLN A 716 -10.14 -30.27 -4.41
N ARG A 717 -11.03 -29.25 -4.38
CA ARG A 717 -10.68 -27.90 -3.94
C ARG A 717 -10.27 -27.86 -2.47
N ASN A 718 -10.97 -28.60 -1.61
CA ASN A 718 -10.59 -28.74 -0.22
C ASN A 718 -9.22 -29.38 -0.04
N ARG A 719 -8.89 -30.42 -0.82
CA ARG A 719 -7.54 -31.01 -0.85
C ARG A 719 -6.50 -29.99 -1.31
N MET A 720 -6.80 -29.14 -2.30
CA MET A 720 -5.91 -28.06 -2.73
C MET A 720 -5.68 -27.06 -1.58
N ASN A 721 -6.74 -26.66 -0.89
CA ASN A 721 -6.67 -25.80 0.30
C ASN A 721 -5.76 -26.41 1.38
N ASN A 722 -6.02 -27.65 1.76
CA ASN A 722 -5.28 -28.36 2.81
C ASN A 722 -3.81 -28.58 2.43
N LEU A 723 -3.52 -28.89 1.16
CA LEU A 723 -2.16 -29.03 0.66
C LEU A 723 -1.39 -27.71 0.75
N GLY A 724 -2.04 -26.59 0.41
CA GLY A 724 -1.48 -25.26 0.52
C GLY A 724 -1.20 -24.89 1.98
N ALA A 725 -2.15 -25.12 2.88
CA ALA A 725 -1.99 -24.92 4.32
C ALA A 725 -0.82 -25.72 4.89
N ALA A 726 -0.71 -27.00 4.51
CA ALA A 726 0.41 -27.85 4.92
C ALA A 726 1.76 -27.25 4.45
N ILE A 727 1.84 -26.78 3.21
CA ILE A 727 3.08 -26.17 2.70
C ILE A 727 3.41 -24.88 3.47
N VAL A 728 2.43 -23.99 3.72
CA VAL A 728 2.65 -22.74 4.46
C VAL A 728 3.10 -23.05 5.89
N LEU A 729 2.42 -23.96 6.60
CA LEU A 729 2.73 -24.31 8.00
C LEU A 729 4.03 -25.12 8.15
N LEU A 730 4.48 -25.83 7.11
CA LEU A 730 5.78 -26.51 7.07
C LEU A 730 6.92 -25.54 6.72
N SER A 731 6.63 -24.38 6.08
CA SER A 731 7.66 -23.47 5.62
C SER A 731 8.39 -22.78 6.76
N ARG A 732 9.67 -22.48 6.54
CA ARG A 732 10.40 -21.52 7.39
C ARG A 732 9.82 -20.14 7.24
N GLY A 733 9.96 -19.30 8.26
CA GLY A 733 9.32 -17.99 8.35
C GLY A 733 7.95 -18.08 9.03
N THR A 734 7.22 -16.99 8.98
CA THR A 734 5.95 -16.82 9.71
C THR A 734 4.77 -17.27 8.85
N PRO A 735 4.01 -18.31 9.22
CA PRO A 735 2.75 -18.66 8.59
C PRO A 735 1.68 -17.60 8.87
N PHE A 736 0.92 -17.29 7.83
CA PHE A 736 -0.14 -16.29 7.89
C PHE A 736 -1.31 -16.69 6.97
N TRP A 737 -2.53 -16.42 7.37
CA TRP A 737 -3.70 -16.51 6.49
C TRP A 737 -4.86 -15.63 6.96
N GLN A 738 -5.75 -15.29 6.02
CA GLN A 738 -6.98 -14.55 6.28
C GLN A 738 -7.95 -15.39 7.11
N ALA A 739 -8.58 -14.80 8.11
CA ALA A 739 -9.64 -15.39 8.91
C ALA A 739 -10.69 -16.10 8.04
N GLY A 740 -10.93 -17.35 8.34
CA GLY A 740 -11.87 -18.20 7.62
C GLY A 740 -11.29 -18.96 6.41
N GLU A 741 -10.00 -18.84 6.08
CA GLU A 741 -9.37 -19.72 5.07
C GLU A 741 -9.56 -21.19 5.48
N GLU A 742 -9.38 -21.50 6.75
CA GLU A 742 -9.61 -22.80 7.37
C GLU A 742 -11.11 -23.21 7.42
N LEU A 743 -12.01 -22.23 7.28
CA LEU A 743 -13.47 -22.41 7.19
C LEU A 743 -13.97 -22.47 5.74
N LEU A 744 -13.07 -22.48 4.77
CA LEU A 744 -13.38 -22.39 3.33
C LEU A 744 -14.22 -21.16 2.99
N ARG A 745 -13.93 -20.04 3.65
CA ARG A 745 -14.64 -18.75 3.53
C ARG A 745 -14.72 -18.27 2.09
N THR A 746 -15.93 -17.89 1.67
CA THR A 746 -16.18 -17.21 0.39
C THR A 746 -16.63 -15.77 0.62
N LYS A 747 -16.25 -14.89 -0.26
CA LYS A 747 -16.80 -13.54 -0.42
C LYS A 747 -17.60 -13.40 -1.73
N GLY A 748 -18.04 -14.55 -2.29
CA GLY A 748 -18.79 -14.59 -3.54
C GLY A 748 -17.98 -14.17 -4.76
N GLY A 749 -16.65 -14.26 -4.68
CA GLY A 749 -15.72 -13.83 -5.75
C GLY A 749 -15.42 -12.33 -5.75
N ASP A 750 -15.86 -11.59 -4.73
CA ASP A 750 -15.48 -10.17 -4.55
C ASP A 750 -14.00 -10.08 -4.15
N GLU A 751 -13.18 -9.58 -5.05
CA GLU A 751 -11.73 -9.45 -4.87
C GLU A 751 -11.31 -8.17 -4.17
N ASN A 752 -12.23 -7.20 -4.03
CA ASN A 752 -11.95 -5.89 -3.43
C ASN A 752 -13.11 -5.46 -2.52
N SER A 753 -13.31 -6.23 -1.46
CA SER A 753 -14.45 -6.12 -0.57
C SER A 753 -14.34 -5.01 0.49
N TYR A 754 -13.44 -4.02 0.32
CA TYR A 754 -13.12 -3.01 1.34
C TYR A 754 -14.32 -2.20 1.83
N LYS A 755 -15.33 -2.03 0.99
CA LYS A 755 -16.60 -1.35 1.32
C LYS A 755 -17.84 -2.18 0.96
N SER A 756 -17.67 -3.47 0.71
CA SER A 756 -18.78 -4.38 0.47
C SER A 756 -19.57 -4.61 1.77
N SER A 757 -20.79 -5.07 1.65
CA SER A 757 -21.65 -5.23 2.83
C SER A 757 -21.10 -6.27 3.82
N ASP A 758 -21.60 -6.21 5.06
CA ASP A 758 -21.32 -7.22 6.08
C ASP A 758 -21.63 -8.65 5.59
N ALA A 759 -22.68 -8.82 4.79
CA ALA A 759 -23.04 -10.12 4.23
C ALA A 759 -21.93 -10.73 3.35
N VAL A 760 -21.07 -9.91 2.74
CA VAL A 760 -19.88 -10.35 1.98
C VAL A 760 -18.69 -10.59 2.90
N ASN A 761 -18.50 -9.71 3.90
CA ASN A 761 -17.28 -9.67 4.71
C ASN A 761 -17.34 -10.48 6.01
N ASN A 762 -18.51 -10.77 6.57
CA ASN A 762 -18.64 -11.51 7.82
C ASN A 762 -18.04 -12.92 7.74
N ILE A 763 -17.48 -13.37 8.85
CA ILE A 763 -17.15 -14.80 9.03
C ILE A 763 -18.46 -15.55 9.28
N ASP A 764 -18.71 -16.60 8.51
CA ASP A 764 -19.86 -17.48 8.71
C ASP A 764 -19.50 -18.60 9.69
N TRP A 765 -19.79 -18.39 10.97
CA TRP A 765 -19.55 -19.38 12.02
C TRP A 765 -20.52 -20.58 11.97
N SER A 766 -21.62 -20.51 11.23
CA SER A 766 -22.62 -21.58 11.13
C SER A 766 -22.10 -22.81 10.37
N VAL A 767 -21.03 -22.65 9.56
CA VAL A 767 -20.40 -23.74 8.81
C VAL A 767 -19.67 -24.74 9.71
N LEU A 768 -19.30 -24.32 10.93
CA LEU A 768 -18.70 -25.20 11.93
C LEU A 768 -19.76 -26.18 12.48
N LYS A 769 -19.72 -27.38 11.93
CA LYS A 769 -20.59 -28.48 12.34
C LYS A 769 -19.80 -29.77 12.31
N ALA A 770 -19.75 -30.48 13.39
CA ALA A 770 -19.05 -31.76 13.47
C ALA A 770 -19.39 -32.66 12.27
N GLY A 771 -18.37 -33.10 11.54
CA GLY A 771 -18.47 -33.93 10.34
C GLY A 771 -18.79 -33.14 9.04
N SER A 772 -18.87 -31.82 9.06
CA SER A 772 -18.86 -31.01 7.82
C SER A 772 -17.45 -30.93 7.24
N ARG A 773 -17.35 -30.59 5.96
CA ARG A 773 -16.05 -30.40 5.29
C ARG A 773 -15.27 -29.26 5.96
N GLU A 774 -15.93 -28.18 6.30
CA GLU A 774 -15.38 -27.00 6.95
C GLU A 774 -14.81 -27.38 8.33
N TYR A 775 -15.56 -28.12 9.11
CA TYR A 775 -15.10 -28.62 10.42
C TYR A 775 -13.86 -29.52 10.29
N GLU A 776 -13.86 -30.50 9.38
CA GLU A 776 -12.70 -31.37 9.14
C GLU A 776 -11.48 -30.58 8.63
N THR A 777 -11.70 -29.52 7.84
CA THR A 777 -10.65 -28.61 7.41
C THR A 777 -10.04 -27.87 8.60
N VAL A 778 -10.84 -27.34 9.51
CA VAL A 778 -10.37 -26.72 10.76
C VAL A 778 -9.55 -27.73 11.59
N GLN A 779 -10.03 -28.99 11.74
CA GLN A 779 -9.26 -30.01 12.47
C GLN A 779 -7.90 -30.28 11.82
N TYR A 780 -7.83 -30.25 10.48
CA TYR A 780 -6.57 -30.41 9.76
C TYR A 780 -5.60 -29.24 10.03
N TYR A 781 -6.08 -27.97 9.97
CA TYR A 781 -5.28 -26.79 10.33
C TYR A 781 -4.78 -26.87 11.79
N LYS A 782 -5.66 -27.23 12.74
CA LYS A 782 -5.27 -27.45 14.15
C LYS A 782 -4.14 -28.46 14.26
N GLY A 783 -4.25 -29.58 13.59
CA GLY A 783 -3.23 -30.63 13.60
C GLY A 783 -1.91 -30.16 13.00
N LEU A 784 -1.92 -29.39 11.93
CA LEU A 784 -0.71 -28.81 11.35
C LEU A 784 -0.05 -27.79 12.30
N ILE A 785 -0.86 -26.96 12.97
CA ILE A 785 -0.40 -26.02 13.99
C ILE A 785 0.23 -26.76 15.18
N GLU A 786 -0.46 -27.78 15.68
CA GLU A 786 0.03 -28.63 16.76
C GLU A 786 1.38 -29.27 16.40
N MET A 787 1.48 -29.85 15.20
CA MET A 787 2.71 -30.44 14.70
C MET A 787 3.85 -29.41 14.65
N ARG A 788 3.61 -28.22 14.08
CA ARG A 788 4.62 -27.14 14.00
C ARG A 788 5.10 -26.69 15.38
N LYS A 789 4.18 -26.57 16.34
CA LYS A 789 4.50 -26.14 17.72
C LYS A 789 5.21 -27.22 18.53
N ALA A 790 4.86 -28.49 18.31
CA ALA A 790 5.42 -29.62 19.04
C ALA A 790 6.88 -29.92 18.63
N PHE A 791 7.22 -29.69 17.37
CA PHE A 791 8.52 -30.10 16.86
C PHE A 791 9.34 -28.86 16.43
N GLY A 792 10.26 -28.43 17.33
CA GLY A 792 11.08 -27.24 17.12
C GLY A 792 11.94 -27.25 15.84
N ILE A 793 12.12 -28.39 15.21
CA ILE A 793 12.86 -28.53 13.94
C ILE A 793 12.26 -27.71 12.80
N PHE A 794 10.97 -27.34 12.86
CA PHE A 794 10.33 -26.49 11.86
C PHE A 794 10.66 -25.00 12.04
N THR A 795 11.02 -24.57 13.26
CA THR A 795 11.20 -23.15 13.61
C THR A 795 12.62 -22.80 14.03
N ASP A 796 13.48 -23.80 14.36
CA ASP A 796 14.88 -23.58 14.76
C ASP A 796 15.71 -23.04 13.58
N GLY A 797 16.28 -21.83 13.76
CA GLY A 797 17.17 -21.17 12.79
C GLY A 797 18.37 -22.00 12.34
N GLY A 798 18.82 -22.95 13.16
CA GLY A 798 19.94 -23.84 12.82
C GLY A 798 19.57 -25.03 11.93
N THR A 799 18.28 -25.25 11.63
CA THR A 799 17.84 -26.37 10.78
C THR A 799 18.12 -26.10 9.31
N GLU A 800 18.80 -27.02 8.64
CA GLU A 800 18.97 -26.97 7.19
C GLU A 800 17.70 -27.48 6.49
N VAL A 801 17.23 -26.74 5.49
CA VAL A 801 16.04 -27.11 4.70
C VAL A 801 16.41 -27.29 3.24
N THR A 802 16.20 -28.48 2.71
CA THR A 802 16.33 -28.79 1.29
C THR A 802 14.97 -29.09 0.68
N ALA A 803 14.75 -28.75 -0.59
CA ALA A 803 13.52 -29.04 -1.30
C ALA A 803 13.85 -29.40 -2.76
N GLU A 804 13.48 -30.61 -3.17
CA GLU A 804 13.83 -31.17 -4.47
C GLU A 804 12.65 -31.91 -5.11
N GLU A 805 12.39 -31.66 -6.40
CA GLU A 805 11.38 -32.40 -7.14
C GLU A 805 11.95 -33.73 -7.65
N THR A 806 11.27 -34.82 -7.34
CA THR A 806 11.63 -36.16 -7.82
C THR A 806 11.24 -36.34 -9.28
N GLY A 807 11.80 -37.36 -9.94
CA GLY A 807 11.41 -37.75 -11.32
C GLY A 807 9.93 -38.15 -11.46
N SER A 808 9.25 -38.51 -10.36
CA SER A 808 7.80 -38.80 -10.33
C SER A 808 6.93 -37.58 -10.16
N GLY A 809 7.52 -36.40 -9.87
CA GLY A 809 6.77 -35.15 -9.62
C GLY A 809 6.38 -34.92 -8.17
N ILE A 810 6.88 -35.73 -7.21
CA ILE A 810 6.78 -35.45 -5.78
C ILE A 810 7.84 -34.41 -5.42
N LEU A 811 7.47 -33.37 -4.71
CA LEU A 811 8.42 -32.46 -4.06
C LEU A 811 8.79 -33.05 -2.68
N THR A 812 10.06 -33.40 -2.52
CA THR A 812 10.61 -33.83 -1.22
C THR A 812 11.17 -32.61 -0.50
N VAL A 813 10.77 -32.42 0.76
CA VAL A 813 11.33 -31.38 1.64
C VAL A 813 11.96 -32.09 2.83
N THR A 814 13.24 -31.82 3.05
CA THR A 814 13.97 -32.41 4.19
C THR A 814 14.40 -31.27 5.13
N PHE A 815 14.16 -31.47 6.41
CA PHE A 815 14.71 -30.65 7.50
C PHE A 815 15.76 -31.51 8.23
N ASP A 816 16.91 -30.94 8.47
CA ASP A 816 18.01 -31.58 9.23
C ASP A 816 18.52 -30.59 10.30
N ASP A 817 18.40 -30.96 11.56
CA ASP A 817 18.82 -30.11 12.69
C ASP A 817 20.33 -30.19 12.97
N GLY A 818 21.10 -30.92 12.17
CA GLY A 818 22.54 -31.14 12.37
C GLY A 818 22.90 -31.93 13.62
N LYS A 819 21.87 -32.37 14.40
CA LYS A 819 22.03 -33.10 15.67
C LYS A 819 21.42 -34.53 15.59
N GLY A 820 21.02 -34.95 14.40
CA GLY A 820 20.42 -36.23 14.08
C GLY A 820 18.91 -36.26 13.98
N GLY A 821 18.21 -35.15 14.29
CA GLY A 821 16.78 -34.99 14.03
C GLY A 821 16.53 -34.71 12.56
N ARG A 822 15.59 -35.41 11.94
CA ARG A 822 15.21 -35.23 10.53
C ARG A 822 13.72 -35.28 10.33
N VAL A 823 13.23 -34.41 9.43
CA VAL A 823 11.89 -34.47 8.87
C VAL A 823 11.99 -34.72 7.38
N LEU A 824 11.09 -35.53 6.85
CA LEU A 824 10.86 -35.74 5.43
C LEU A 824 9.41 -35.45 5.10
N ALA A 825 9.14 -34.39 4.35
CA ALA A 825 7.81 -34.13 3.82
C ALA A 825 7.77 -34.49 2.32
N LEU A 826 6.77 -35.26 1.94
CA LEU A 826 6.49 -35.70 0.57
C LEU A 826 5.23 -34.99 0.11
N ILE A 827 5.35 -34.10 -0.88
CA ILE A 827 4.28 -33.23 -1.35
C ILE A 827 3.90 -33.66 -2.77
N ASN A 828 2.64 -34.09 -2.97
CA ASN A 828 2.10 -34.48 -4.26
C ASN A 828 0.99 -33.51 -4.71
N PRO A 829 1.25 -32.64 -5.70
CA PRO A 829 0.25 -31.71 -6.24
C PRO A 829 -0.65 -32.30 -7.33
N HIS A 830 -0.46 -33.58 -7.69
CA HIS A 830 -1.14 -34.22 -8.82
C HIS A 830 -2.47 -34.88 -8.40
N ASN A 831 -3.39 -35.03 -9.36
CA ASN A 831 -4.71 -35.63 -9.15
C ASN A 831 -4.68 -37.20 -8.99
N THR A 832 -3.48 -37.79 -8.89
CA THR A 832 -3.29 -39.24 -8.70
C THR A 832 -2.30 -39.46 -7.57
N GLY A 833 -2.50 -40.55 -6.84
CA GLY A 833 -1.52 -41.03 -5.86
C GLY A 833 -0.22 -41.41 -6.53
N LEU A 834 0.91 -41.05 -5.93
CA LEU A 834 2.26 -41.32 -6.45
C LEU A 834 3.06 -42.19 -5.49
N PRO A 835 3.76 -43.22 -5.98
CA PRO A 835 4.59 -44.07 -5.14
C PRO A 835 5.90 -43.35 -4.77
N TYR A 836 6.35 -43.63 -3.54
CA TYR A 836 7.65 -43.19 -3.05
C TYR A 836 8.27 -44.32 -2.22
N THR A 837 9.60 -44.43 -2.24
CA THR A 837 10.30 -45.45 -1.44
C THR A 837 11.05 -44.77 -0.30
N LEU A 838 10.61 -45.05 0.92
CA LEU A 838 11.31 -44.58 2.13
C LEU A 838 12.57 -45.41 2.38
N GLU A 839 13.66 -44.70 2.64
CA GLU A 839 14.91 -45.30 3.11
C GLU A 839 14.91 -45.35 4.63
N GLY A 840 14.86 -46.55 5.20
CA GLY A 840 14.81 -46.72 6.66
C GLY A 840 13.39 -46.64 7.24
N GLN A 841 13.33 -46.54 8.56
CA GLN A 841 12.09 -46.45 9.34
C GLN A 841 11.77 -44.98 9.63
N TRP A 842 10.51 -44.60 9.43
CA TRP A 842 10.00 -43.26 9.66
C TRP A 842 8.69 -43.29 10.43
N ASN A 843 8.41 -42.22 11.17
CA ASN A 843 7.19 -42.00 11.92
C ASN A 843 6.32 -40.97 11.21
N LEU A 844 5.17 -41.37 10.66
CA LEU A 844 4.20 -40.52 10.01
C LEU A 844 3.48 -39.68 11.07
N VAL A 845 3.42 -38.36 10.90
CA VAL A 845 2.71 -37.41 11.78
C VAL A 845 1.66 -36.58 11.03
N ALA A 846 1.73 -36.54 9.69
CA ALA A 846 0.67 -35.91 8.89
C ALA A 846 0.53 -36.63 7.55
N ASP A 847 -0.71 -36.74 7.07
CA ASP A 847 -1.07 -37.20 5.74
C ASP A 847 -2.07 -36.19 5.09
N ALA A 848 -2.74 -36.60 4.02
CA ALA A 848 -3.71 -35.75 3.31
C ALA A 848 -5.01 -35.44 4.09
N ALA A 849 -5.28 -36.14 5.18
CA ALA A 849 -6.52 -36.05 5.95
C ALA A 849 -6.29 -35.68 7.42
N THR A 850 -5.15 -36.08 7.98
CA THR A 850 -4.88 -35.96 9.42
C THR A 850 -3.48 -35.39 9.64
N ALA A 851 -3.33 -34.50 10.59
CA ALA A 851 -2.04 -33.98 11.06
C ALA A 851 -2.08 -33.84 12.58
N GLY A 852 -0.91 -33.82 13.22
CA GLY A 852 -0.79 -33.65 14.66
C GLY A 852 0.61 -33.93 15.18
N ALA A 853 0.77 -33.84 16.51
CA ALA A 853 2.00 -34.22 17.19
C ALA A 853 2.09 -35.76 17.44
N ALA A 854 0.97 -36.46 17.35
CA ALA A 854 0.95 -37.89 17.56
C ALA A 854 1.43 -38.65 16.32
N VAL A 855 2.16 -39.73 16.53
CA VAL A 855 2.55 -40.65 15.45
C VAL A 855 1.32 -41.41 14.93
N LEU A 856 0.99 -41.24 13.66
CA LEU A 856 -0.10 -41.93 13.00
C LEU A 856 0.25 -43.38 12.63
N ALA A 857 1.49 -43.60 12.14
CA ALA A 857 2.01 -44.91 11.75
C ALA A 857 3.54 -44.90 11.70
N GLY A 858 4.14 -46.09 11.94
CA GLY A 858 5.54 -46.34 11.60
C GLY A 858 5.64 -46.95 10.21
N GLU A 859 6.37 -46.31 9.28
CA GLU A 859 6.42 -46.74 7.87
C GLU A 859 7.86 -46.90 7.34
N SER A 860 8.03 -47.84 6.41
CA SER A 860 9.30 -48.06 5.68
C SER A 860 9.00 -48.65 4.31
N GLY A 861 9.98 -48.58 3.39
CA GLY A 861 9.82 -49.13 2.04
C GLY A 861 8.84 -48.34 1.19
N SER A 862 8.03 -49.04 0.38
CA SER A 862 7.13 -48.37 -0.57
C SER A 862 5.88 -47.78 0.10
N VAL A 863 5.64 -46.49 -0.08
CA VAL A 863 4.46 -45.79 0.38
C VAL A 863 3.78 -45.05 -0.80
N THR A 864 2.50 -44.72 -0.66
CA THR A 864 1.80 -43.91 -1.66
C THR A 864 1.49 -42.55 -1.05
N VAL A 865 1.92 -41.48 -1.74
CA VAL A 865 1.51 -40.11 -1.41
C VAL A 865 0.21 -39.79 -2.12
N ASP A 866 -0.82 -39.53 -1.37
CA ASP A 866 -2.19 -39.33 -1.88
C ASP A 866 -2.25 -38.21 -2.94
N ALA A 867 -3.26 -38.27 -3.80
CA ALA A 867 -3.56 -37.23 -4.77
C ALA A 867 -3.84 -35.89 -4.08
N ILE A 868 -3.21 -34.82 -4.51
CA ILE A 868 -3.29 -33.48 -3.92
C ILE A 868 -3.14 -33.60 -2.39
N GLY A 869 -1.98 -34.08 -1.95
CA GLY A 869 -1.75 -34.41 -0.55
C GLY A 869 -0.28 -34.32 -0.13
N VAL A 870 -0.07 -34.43 1.16
CA VAL A 870 1.25 -34.42 1.79
C VAL A 870 1.38 -35.64 2.70
N ARG A 871 2.61 -36.09 2.93
CA ARG A 871 2.96 -36.99 4.04
C ARG A 871 4.19 -36.43 4.75
N VAL A 872 4.09 -36.26 6.06
CA VAL A 872 5.17 -35.72 6.89
C VAL A 872 5.65 -36.78 7.84
N TYR A 873 6.95 -37.05 7.79
CA TYR A 873 7.63 -38.08 8.57
C TYR A 873 8.70 -37.44 9.46
N LEU A 874 8.79 -37.92 10.69
CA LEU A 874 9.90 -37.64 11.60
C LEU A 874 10.67 -38.91 11.87
N ASN A 875 11.99 -38.78 12.01
CA ASN A 875 12.77 -39.87 12.58
C ASN A 875 12.67 -39.86 14.12
N ASP A 876 13.14 -40.94 14.80
CA ASP A 876 13.03 -41.07 16.26
C ASP A 876 13.72 -39.92 17.01
N SER A 877 14.83 -39.39 16.47
CA SER A 877 15.53 -38.26 17.08
C SER A 877 14.79 -36.94 17.01
N ALA A 878 14.01 -36.71 15.96
CA ALA A 878 13.20 -35.52 15.82
C ALA A 878 11.94 -35.57 16.70
N LEU A 879 11.37 -36.78 16.94
CA LEU A 879 10.22 -36.96 17.82
C LEU A 879 10.52 -36.67 19.30
N GLN A 880 11.78 -36.79 19.69
CA GLN A 880 12.18 -36.64 21.12
C GLN A 880 12.55 -35.20 21.48
N ARG A 881 12.48 -34.28 20.56
CA ARG A 881 12.88 -32.85 20.69
C ARG A 881 11.76 -31.90 20.39
#